data_f9a0edd9e605b67eeda0918d7f59fe4c
#
_entry.id   f9a0edd9e605b67eeda0918d7f59fe4c
#
_cell.length_a   1.000
_cell.length_b   1.000
_cell.length_c   1.000
_cell.angle_alpha   90.00
_cell.angle_beta   90.00
_cell.angle_gamma   90.00
#
_symmetry.space_group_name_H-M   'P 1'
#
loop_
_entity.id
_entity.type
_entity.pdbx_description
1 polymer ?
#
loop_
_entity_poly.entity_id
_entity_poly.type
_entity_poly.pdbx_seq_one_letter_code
_entity_poly.pdbx_strand_id
1 'polypeptide(L)'
;VPVDKVTYGDGGNWGKWSDANGSSLELRDPHSDNRQASNWADSDESGKSDWVTISGEGSPDKTRNHLFSPNYLQMFLLDKGECLVDDVQVYDARTDAKRVQNPGFEKKSTLELVGTHDQSEIIAGKGPDGSKALHVKASNRGDTEGNGIWLSLSGRNPTKMRIEAKARWLRGHPELLMRTRNGGYEAFGSLPVPTNLGTPTRPNSIQVENVGPVITGVIHSPVYPKKNQPATVSARITDPDGLAKVTLHYRIDPSKTTTEVEMVDNGTAQDQVANDGIFTGQLPAQTMAKLVCFQIEAEDALEEAKTSSYPSTAPARECLIRMGTSPAKINELGQYHFLINRDASLQWSKNHKRSNAPLPVTMVYKGERVIYDTGMYYGAGSYHSRVYSGPTGALSDYNATFPSDNRFMGAKKIVLSMPGAPSDRVPEPTAQIEQAAFWLMYKAGVTTIHRRYVNLYVNGRKRAKVYEDTQRPNRDLVRQWYPAAGGELYKIQMWKELTNPKRSQNYQYESHPAFLGGNQDKNGIQPWYYRLSWSPRAYDGSANQMANLFELAQRINDTKNPEYIQRLEKVANMEQWMRVFAVENIISNWDSYGASNGQNMSTFKPTKGRFEMIPWDIDLGLGKGSFGSNNQLFSTRNPYFWSLTGDPIIKKIYRVNHFKRHYLRAVLELLDGPMNGDAF
;
A
#
# COMPACT_ATOMS: atom_id res chain seq x y z
N VAL A 1 -10.43 -17.20 -38.54
CA VAL A 1 -9.34 -17.79 -37.76
C VAL A 1 -8.51 -16.62 -37.20
N PRO A 2 -8.28 -16.51 -35.90
CA PRO A 2 -7.38 -15.48 -35.39
C PRO A 2 -5.98 -15.70 -35.98
N VAL A 3 -5.38 -14.63 -36.49
CA VAL A 3 -4.03 -14.66 -37.05
C VAL A 3 -3.00 -14.61 -35.94
N ASP A 4 -3.37 -13.93 -34.84
CA ASP A 4 -2.54 -13.77 -33.66
C ASP A 4 -3.41 -13.55 -32.43
N LYS A 5 -2.86 -13.84 -31.22
CA LYS A 5 -3.53 -13.65 -29.94
C LYS A 5 -2.51 -13.33 -28.85
N VAL A 6 -2.65 -12.15 -28.27
CA VAL A 6 -1.90 -11.74 -27.07
C VAL A 6 -2.83 -11.71 -25.87
N THR A 7 -2.39 -12.34 -24.76
CA THR A 7 -3.06 -12.23 -23.46
C THR A 7 -2.16 -11.42 -22.53
N TYR A 8 -2.58 -10.23 -22.19
CA TYR A 8 -1.81 -9.32 -21.35
C TYR A 8 -2.37 -9.21 -19.93
N GLY A 9 -1.53 -8.77 -19.01
CA GLY A 9 -1.84 -8.55 -17.61
C GLY A 9 -1.72 -7.09 -17.18
N ASP A 10 -2.11 -6.81 -15.95
CA ASP A 10 -2.15 -5.47 -15.33
C ASP A 10 -0.91 -5.17 -14.45
N GLY A 11 0.27 -5.61 -14.86
CA GLY A 11 1.55 -5.44 -14.15
C GLY A 11 2.32 -6.75 -14.02
N GLY A 12 3.21 -6.87 -13.01
CA GLY A 12 4.17 -7.96 -12.94
C GLY A 12 5.28 -7.75 -13.97
N ASN A 13 5.45 -8.69 -14.89
CA ASN A 13 6.38 -8.56 -16.03
C ASN A 13 5.84 -7.67 -17.18
N TRP A 14 4.55 -7.32 -17.16
CA TRP A 14 3.94 -6.39 -18.09
C TRP A 14 4.24 -4.94 -17.75
N GLY A 15 3.98 -4.02 -18.67
CA GLY A 15 4.12 -2.59 -18.46
C GLY A 15 3.42 -2.10 -17.17
N LYS A 16 4.09 -1.23 -16.46
CA LYS A 16 3.66 -0.73 -15.15
C LYS A 16 2.64 0.41 -15.24
N TRP A 17 2.66 1.13 -16.36
CA TRP A 17 1.92 2.37 -16.56
C TRP A 17 0.83 2.26 -17.63
N SER A 18 0.78 1.15 -18.37
CA SER A 18 -0.22 0.89 -19.41
C SER A 18 -1.58 0.42 -18.89
N ASP A 19 -1.69 0.07 -17.59
CA ASP A 19 -2.97 -0.25 -16.95
C ASP A 19 -3.61 1.03 -16.39
N ALA A 20 -4.28 1.80 -17.26
CA ALA A 20 -4.97 3.06 -16.96
C ALA A 20 -4.09 4.14 -16.26
N ASN A 21 -2.77 4.06 -16.40
CA ASN A 21 -1.82 4.97 -15.78
C ASN A 21 -1.12 5.90 -16.78
N GLY A 22 -1.71 6.11 -17.94
CA GLY A 22 -1.29 7.13 -18.89
C GLY A 22 -0.22 6.69 -19.89
N SER A 23 -0.01 5.40 -20.11
CA SER A 23 0.83 4.87 -21.19
C SER A 23 0.08 3.84 -22.02
N SER A 24 0.51 3.59 -23.25
CA SER A 24 0.12 2.39 -24.00
C SER A 24 1.12 1.27 -23.75
N LEU A 25 0.70 0.03 -23.98
CA LEU A 25 1.58 -1.11 -23.98
C LEU A 25 2.12 -1.29 -25.40
N GLU A 26 3.43 -1.20 -25.58
CA GLU A 26 4.10 -1.26 -26.88
C GLU A 26 5.04 -2.45 -26.97
N LEU A 27 5.00 -3.18 -28.09
CA LEU A 27 5.96 -4.25 -28.39
C LEU A 27 7.31 -3.59 -28.70
N ARG A 28 8.36 -4.05 -28.03
CA ARG A 28 9.71 -3.46 -28.14
C ARG A 28 10.40 -3.84 -29.44
N ASP A 29 10.27 -5.08 -29.84
CA ASP A 29 10.83 -5.63 -31.08
C ASP A 29 9.76 -6.36 -31.86
N PRO A 30 9.49 -5.95 -33.13
CA PRO A 30 8.46 -6.58 -33.96
C PRO A 30 8.75 -8.06 -34.28
N HIS A 31 9.99 -8.50 -34.19
CA HIS A 31 10.42 -9.88 -34.47
C HIS A 31 10.38 -10.78 -33.23
N SER A 32 10.23 -10.22 -32.06
CA SER A 32 10.18 -10.97 -30.79
C SER A 32 8.81 -11.67 -30.59
N ASP A 33 8.78 -12.70 -29.74
CA ASP A 33 7.55 -13.39 -29.35
C ASP A 33 6.62 -12.47 -28.57
N ASN A 34 5.58 -11.96 -29.20
CA ASN A 34 4.62 -11.04 -28.62
C ASN A 34 3.73 -11.65 -27.52
N ARG A 35 3.79 -12.96 -27.27
CA ARG A 35 3.12 -13.62 -26.14
C ARG A 35 3.88 -13.45 -24.83
N GLN A 36 5.11 -12.98 -24.88
CA GLN A 36 5.99 -12.82 -23.73
C GLN A 36 5.92 -11.41 -23.16
N ALA A 37 5.58 -11.32 -21.90
CA ALA A 37 5.41 -10.03 -21.21
C ALA A 37 6.65 -9.12 -21.24
N SER A 38 7.85 -9.70 -21.13
CA SER A 38 9.13 -8.98 -21.16
C SER A 38 9.44 -8.28 -22.49
N ASN A 39 8.79 -8.71 -23.58
CA ASN A 39 8.96 -8.10 -24.91
C ASN A 39 8.09 -6.84 -25.08
N TRP A 40 7.22 -6.55 -24.11
CA TRP A 40 6.39 -5.36 -24.06
C TRP A 40 6.89 -4.39 -23.00
N ALA A 41 6.69 -3.10 -23.24
CA ALA A 41 6.93 -2.07 -22.25
C ALA A 41 5.94 -0.92 -22.37
N ASP A 42 5.92 -0.06 -21.39
CA ASP A 42 5.14 1.17 -21.42
C ASP A 42 5.70 2.15 -22.45
N SER A 43 4.85 2.80 -23.21
CA SER A 43 5.25 3.88 -24.14
C SER A 43 5.91 5.04 -23.38
N ASP A 44 6.83 5.73 -24.05
CA ASP A 44 7.45 6.95 -23.51
C ASP A 44 6.55 8.16 -23.69
N GLU A 45 5.97 8.61 -22.59
CA GLU A 45 5.10 9.78 -22.54
C GLU A 45 5.84 11.04 -22.04
N SER A 46 7.10 10.93 -21.68
CA SER A 46 7.86 11.96 -20.95
C SER A 46 8.00 13.29 -21.68
N GLY A 47 7.85 13.28 -23.02
CA GLY A 47 7.92 14.46 -23.89
C GLY A 47 6.58 15.13 -24.19
N LYS A 48 5.44 14.55 -23.78
CA LYS A 48 4.11 14.94 -24.28
C LYS A 48 3.32 15.90 -23.40
N SER A 49 3.67 16.02 -22.13
CA SER A 49 2.98 16.91 -21.17
C SER A 49 3.68 18.25 -21.06
N ASP A 50 2.91 19.30 -20.88
CA ASP A 50 3.43 20.65 -20.64
C ASP A 50 3.62 20.93 -19.14
N TRP A 51 4.45 21.93 -18.85
CA TRP A 51 4.57 22.50 -17.53
C TRP A 51 3.33 23.31 -17.15
N VAL A 52 2.81 23.09 -15.96
CA VAL A 52 1.69 23.86 -15.40
C VAL A 52 2.07 24.43 -14.05
N THR A 53 1.46 25.56 -13.69
CA THR A 53 1.60 26.12 -12.35
C THR A 53 0.53 25.54 -11.43
N ILE A 54 0.97 24.98 -10.31
CA ILE A 54 0.12 24.57 -9.21
C ILE A 54 0.18 25.65 -8.16
N SER A 55 -0.97 26.13 -7.70
CA SER A 55 -1.06 27.13 -6.65
C SER A 55 -2.19 26.82 -5.68
N GLY A 56 -1.97 27.19 -4.42
CA GLY A 56 -2.98 27.10 -3.38
C GLY A 56 -2.71 28.09 -2.26
N GLU A 57 -3.76 28.71 -1.74
CA GLU A 57 -3.69 29.68 -0.67
C GLU A 57 -4.60 29.26 0.49
N GLY A 58 -4.13 29.44 1.72
CA GLY A 58 -4.90 29.04 2.88
C GLY A 58 -4.45 29.69 4.19
N SER A 59 -5.18 29.41 5.23
CA SER A 59 -4.90 29.81 6.61
C SER A 59 -4.83 28.58 7.51
N PRO A 60 -4.11 28.62 8.64
CA PRO A 60 -4.06 27.47 9.54
C PRO A 60 -5.45 27.13 10.04
N ASP A 61 -5.71 25.87 10.16
CA ASP A 61 -6.95 25.39 10.78
C ASP A 61 -6.95 25.75 12.27
N LYS A 62 -7.79 26.70 12.64
CA LYS A 62 -7.91 27.17 14.04
C LYS A 62 -8.63 26.17 14.94
N THR A 63 -9.30 25.19 14.40
CA THR A 63 -10.05 24.18 15.16
C THR A 63 -9.16 23.05 15.67
N ARG A 64 -7.95 22.95 15.12
CA ARG A 64 -6.94 21.97 15.48
C ARG A 64 -5.87 22.61 16.34
N ASN A 65 -5.48 21.96 17.42
CA ASN A 65 -4.45 22.48 18.33
C ASN A 65 -3.14 22.75 17.57
N HIS A 66 -2.82 24.03 17.40
CA HIS A 66 -1.67 24.53 16.62
C HIS A 66 -0.34 24.34 17.33
N LEU A 67 -0.02 23.12 17.70
CA LEU A 67 1.23 22.82 18.41
C LEU A 67 2.46 22.90 17.50
N PHE A 68 2.30 23.12 16.18
CA PHE A 68 3.43 22.98 15.27
C PHE A 68 3.60 24.16 14.32
N SER A 69 4.81 24.66 14.31
CA SER A 69 5.27 25.54 13.26
C SER A 69 5.35 24.79 11.93
N PRO A 70 4.82 25.33 10.84
CA PRO A 70 4.98 24.76 9.51
C PRO A 70 6.43 24.98 9.01
N ASN A 71 7.36 24.19 9.53
CA ASN A 71 8.78 24.27 9.21
C ASN A 71 9.14 23.49 7.94
N TYR A 72 8.18 22.76 7.40
CA TYR A 72 8.36 21.94 6.21
C TYR A 72 7.18 22.07 5.26
N LEU A 73 7.49 22.14 3.97
CA LEU A 73 6.57 21.81 2.89
C LEU A 73 6.69 20.30 2.65
N GLN A 74 5.57 19.61 2.65
CA GLN A 74 5.44 18.21 2.27
C GLN A 74 4.92 18.14 0.84
N MET A 75 5.54 17.31 0.00
CA MET A 75 5.12 17.04 -1.38
C MET A 75 4.97 15.54 -1.58
N PHE A 76 3.89 15.10 -2.18
CA PHE A 76 3.70 13.70 -2.53
C PHE A 76 2.63 13.50 -3.59
N LEU A 77 2.86 12.52 -4.47
CA LEU A 77 1.82 11.99 -5.34
C LEU A 77 0.82 11.16 -4.52
N LEU A 78 -0.46 11.27 -4.87
CA LEU A 78 -1.55 10.58 -4.16
C LEU A 78 -1.68 9.11 -4.54
N ASP A 79 -0.98 8.65 -5.56
CA ASP A 79 -0.76 7.25 -5.87
C ASP A 79 0.55 7.09 -6.67
N LYS A 80 0.83 5.89 -7.15
CA LYS A 80 2.00 5.50 -7.92
C LYS A 80 2.11 6.32 -9.23
N GLY A 81 3.22 7.01 -9.41
CA GLY A 81 3.43 7.90 -10.58
C GLY A 81 4.76 8.62 -10.56
N GLU A 82 5.00 9.40 -11.60
CA GLU A 82 6.19 10.24 -11.76
C GLU A 82 5.83 11.59 -12.35
N CYS A 83 6.42 12.65 -11.82
CA CYS A 83 6.32 14.02 -12.37
C CYS A 83 7.62 14.78 -12.14
N LEU A 84 7.80 15.88 -12.89
CA LEU A 84 8.82 16.88 -12.61
C LEU A 84 8.21 18.02 -11.81
N VAL A 85 8.98 18.57 -10.89
CA VAL A 85 8.58 19.73 -10.08
C VAL A 85 9.72 20.72 -10.04
N ASP A 86 9.40 22.01 -10.20
CA ASP A 86 10.36 23.09 -10.18
C ASP A 86 9.73 24.40 -9.63
N ASP A 87 10.54 25.41 -9.39
CA ASP A 87 10.10 26.73 -8.87
C ASP A 87 9.22 26.63 -7.61
N VAL A 88 9.53 25.70 -6.72
CA VAL A 88 8.74 25.45 -5.51
C VAL A 88 8.90 26.61 -4.53
N GLN A 89 7.83 27.34 -4.25
CA GLN A 89 7.87 28.44 -3.31
C GLN A 89 6.68 28.44 -2.35
N VAL A 90 6.95 28.87 -1.14
CA VAL A 90 5.93 29.18 -0.12
C VAL A 90 6.07 30.64 0.26
N TYR A 91 4.98 31.38 0.13
CA TYR A 91 4.93 32.82 0.44
C TYR A 91 4.14 33.08 1.72
N ASP A 92 4.51 34.08 2.46
CA ASP A 92 3.57 34.78 3.32
C ASP A 92 2.61 35.57 2.40
N ALA A 93 1.34 35.14 2.36
CA ALA A 93 0.37 35.72 1.42
C ALA A 93 0.00 37.21 1.70
N ARG A 94 0.50 37.80 2.77
CA ARG A 94 0.30 39.20 3.09
C ARG A 94 1.47 40.09 2.69
N THR A 95 2.68 39.56 2.71
CA THR A 95 3.92 40.33 2.52
C THR A 95 4.73 39.86 1.31
N ASP A 96 4.29 38.78 0.65
CA ASP A 96 5.02 38.05 -0.41
C ASP A 96 6.43 37.59 -0.02
N ALA A 97 6.71 37.53 1.28
CA ALA A 97 8.00 37.05 1.77
C ALA A 97 8.18 35.55 1.46
N LYS A 98 9.27 35.23 0.77
CA LYS A 98 9.62 33.88 0.33
C LYS A 98 10.19 33.05 1.47
N ARG A 99 9.81 31.77 1.54
CA ARG A 99 10.21 30.85 2.60
C ARG A 99 11.06 29.67 2.14
N VAL A 100 11.17 29.45 0.82
CA VAL A 100 12.04 28.42 0.24
C VAL A 100 13.31 29.10 -0.28
N GLN A 101 14.48 28.63 0.15
CA GLN A 101 15.77 29.26 -0.17
C GLN A 101 16.28 28.88 -1.57
N ASN A 102 15.92 27.71 -2.08
CA ASN A 102 16.39 27.19 -3.36
C ASN A 102 15.21 26.59 -4.13
N PRO A 103 14.29 27.43 -4.64
CA PRO A 103 13.03 26.97 -5.23
C PRO A 103 13.21 26.16 -6.51
N GLY A 104 14.22 26.46 -7.34
CA GLY A 104 14.52 25.78 -8.60
C GLY A 104 15.58 24.68 -8.48
N PHE A 105 15.98 24.28 -7.28
CA PHE A 105 16.93 23.19 -7.04
C PHE A 105 18.33 23.39 -7.64
N GLU A 106 18.71 24.60 -8.08
CA GLU A 106 19.98 24.89 -8.76
C GLU A 106 21.19 24.68 -7.85
N LYS A 107 21.04 24.96 -6.57
CA LYS A 107 22.05 24.69 -5.54
C LYS A 107 21.77 23.37 -4.85
N LYS A 108 22.73 22.88 -4.06
CA LYS A 108 22.52 21.71 -3.21
C LYS A 108 21.32 21.93 -2.28
N SER A 109 20.27 21.18 -2.47
CA SER A 109 19.05 21.23 -1.68
C SER A 109 19.06 20.18 -0.58
N THR A 110 18.54 20.55 0.59
CA THR A 110 18.31 19.61 1.69
C THR A 110 16.87 19.09 1.59
N LEU A 111 16.66 18.14 0.67
CA LEU A 111 15.42 17.39 0.60
C LEU A 111 15.52 16.16 1.50
N GLU A 112 14.47 15.89 2.23
CA GLU A 112 14.30 14.61 2.92
C GLU A 112 13.34 13.74 2.11
N LEU A 113 13.86 12.71 1.48
CA LEU A 113 13.12 11.74 0.68
C LEU A 113 12.73 10.56 1.58
N VAL A 114 11.43 10.29 1.71
CA VAL A 114 10.95 9.33 2.71
C VAL A 114 9.97 8.33 2.08
N GLY A 115 10.19 7.06 2.37
CA GLY A 115 9.28 5.98 2.08
C GLY A 115 9.02 5.80 0.58
N THR A 116 7.79 5.90 0.15
CA THR A 116 7.40 5.68 -1.25
C THR A 116 7.99 6.69 -2.24
N HIS A 117 8.63 7.73 -1.76
CA HIS A 117 9.26 8.78 -2.57
C HIS A 117 10.79 8.80 -2.43
N ASP A 118 11.40 7.77 -1.84
CA ASP A 118 12.84 7.70 -1.56
C ASP A 118 13.72 7.59 -2.82
N GLN A 119 13.14 7.26 -3.97
CA GLN A 119 13.81 7.20 -5.27
C GLN A 119 13.73 8.52 -6.07
N SER A 120 13.13 9.55 -5.50
CA SER A 120 13.09 10.87 -6.12
C SER A 120 14.49 11.49 -6.14
N GLU A 121 14.77 12.32 -7.14
CA GLU A 121 16.10 12.90 -7.37
C GLU A 121 16.04 14.26 -8.08
N ILE A 122 17.09 15.07 -7.97
CA ILE A 122 17.23 16.30 -8.73
C ILE A 122 17.99 15.99 -10.01
N ILE A 123 17.39 16.32 -11.15
CA ILE A 123 17.94 16.07 -12.49
C ILE A 123 18.26 17.37 -13.20
N ALA A 124 19.45 17.48 -13.78
CA ALA A 124 19.86 18.61 -14.60
C ALA A 124 19.18 18.59 -15.98
N GLY A 125 18.92 19.76 -16.55
CA GLY A 125 18.40 19.92 -17.90
C GLY A 125 16.92 19.50 -18.08
N LYS A 126 16.19 19.29 -16.99
CA LYS A 126 14.78 18.86 -17.01
C LYS A 126 13.79 19.90 -16.52
N GLY A 127 14.27 21.05 -16.02
CA GLY A 127 13.42 22.18 -15.65
C GLY A 127 12.84 22.91 -16.86
N PRO A 128 11.93 23.90 -16.67
CA PRO A 128 11.22 24.59 -17.73
C PRO A 128 12.13 25.22 -18.78
N ASP A 129 13.25 25.78 -18.35
CA ASP A 129 14.21 26.53 -19.19
C ASP A 129 15.55 25.78 -19.33
N GLY A 130 15.54 24.45 -19.23
CA GLY A 130 16.75 23.62 -19.20
C GLY A 130 17.49 23.69 -17.85
N SER A 131 16.88 24.26 -16.82
CA SER A 131 17.34 24.27 -15.44
C SER A 131 17.29 22.87 -14.79
N LYS A 132 17.60 22.78 -13.52
CA LYS A 132 17.34 21.54 -12.75
C LYS A 132 15.86 21.43 -12.41
N ALA A 133 15.42 20.20 -12.22
CA ALA A 133 14.10 19.91 -11.68
C ALA A 133 14.16 18.75 -10.68
N LEU A 134 13.21 18.69 -9.77
CA LEU A 134 12.98 17.55 -8.91
C LEU A 134 12.14 16.51 -9.66
N HIS A 135 12.72 15.35 -9.97
CA HIS A 135 11.98 14.20 -10.45
C HIS A 135 11.33 13.48 -9.27
N VAL A 136 10.06 13.72 -9.09
CA VAL A 136 9.24 13.05 -8.08
C VAL A 136 8.89 11.66 -8.57
N LYS A 137 9.30 10.64 -7.83
CA LYS A 137 9.01 9.22 -8.10
C LYS A 137 8.25 8.64 -6.93
N ALA A 138 7.04 8.16 -7.18
CA ALA A 138 6.21 7.51 -6.17
C ALA A 138 6.00 6.02 -6.50
N SER A 139 6.53 5.13 -5.66
CA SER A 139 6.32 3.68 -5.79
C SER A 139 4.95 3.23 -5.28
N ASN A 140 4.25 4.10 -4.52
CA ASN A 140 2.93 3.90 -3.96
C ASN A 140 2.41 5.26 -3.46
N ARG A 141 1.19 5.29 -2.94
CA ARG A 141 0.58 6.49 -2.37
C ARG A 141 1.48 7.14 -1.30
N GLY A 142 1.66 8.46 -1.42
CA GLY A 142 2.26 9.30 -0.39
C GLY A 142 1.32 9.60 0.77
N ASP A 143 1.88 9.95 1.92
CA ASP A 143 1.16 10.36 3.10
C ASP A 143 2.03 11.21 4.04
N THR A 144 1.41 11.76 5.08
CA THR A 144 2.09 12.59 6.08
C THR A 144 2.83 11.79 7.15
N GLU A 145 2.74 10.47 7.11
CA GLU A 145 3.29 9.60 8.15
C GLU A 145 4.69 9.07 7.86
N GLY A 146 5.18 9.20 6.64
CA GLY A 146 6.51 8.72 6.27
C GLY A 146 6.64 8.31 4.81
N ASN A 147 5.89 8.94 3.92
CA ASN A 147 5.88 8.64 2.50
C ASN A 147 5.74 9.93 1.68
N GLY A 148 6.81 10.65 1.49
CA GLY A 148 6.79 11.91 0.76
C GLY A 148 8.15 12.58 0.69
N ILE A 149 8.17 13.79 0.17
CA ILE A 149 9.34 14.66 0.05
C ILE A 149 9.13 15.85 0.98
N TRP A 150 10.13 16.16 1.77
CA TRP A 150 10.06 17.25 2.73
C TRP A 150 11.09 18.32 2.41
N LEU A 151 10.64 19.55 2.25
CA LEU A 151 11.46 20.72 1.99
C LEU A 151 11.38 21.69 3.17
N SER A 152 12.53 22.07 3.73
CA SER A 152 12.60 22.98 4.87
C SER A 152 12.14 24.39 4.50
N LEU A 153 11.34 25.01 5.36
CA LEU A 153 10.87 26.37 5.26
C LEU A 153 11.62 27.28 6.23
N SER A 154 11.96 28.50 5.79
CA SER A 154 12.61 29.53 6.60
C SER A 154 11.62 30.58 7.09
N GLY A 155 12.04 31.40 8.07
CA GLY A 155 11.27 32.54 8.57
C GLY A 155 10.17 32.19 9.57
N ARG A 156 9.39 33.21 9.98
CA ARG A 156 8.27 33.09 10.93
C ARG A 156 7.02 32.51 10.24
N ASN A 157 6.15 31.90 11.02
CA ASN A 157 4.90 31.35 10.51
C ASN A 157 3.88 32.45 10.21
N PRO A 158 3.50 32.64 8.96
CA PRO A 158 2.46 33.60 8.61
C PRO A 158 1.08 33.07 8.97
N THR A 159 0.13 34.01 9.09
CA THR A 159 -1.28 33.65 9.32
C THR A 159 -2.01 33.26 8.05
N LYS A 160 -1.40 33.49 6.88
CA LYS A 160 -1.91 33.12 5.56
C LYS A 160 -0.73 32.78 4.66
N MET A 161 -0.78 31.64 3.98
CA MET A 161 0.27 31.18 3.08
C MET A 161 -0.25 30.95 1.68
N ARG A 162 0.62 31.18 0.70
CA ARG A 162 0.44 30.75 -0.68
C ARG A 162 1.56 29.78 -1.05
N ILE A 163 1.21 28.64 -1.58
CA ILE A 163 2.13 27.61 -2.10
C ILE A 163 2.04 27.66 -3.62
N GLU A 164 3.17 27.74 -4.29
CA GLU A 164 3.25 27.71 -5.75
C GLU A 164 4.39 26.78 -6.20
N ALA A 165 4.19 26.07 -7.30
CA ALA A 165 5.23 25.32 -7.99
C ALA A 165 4.88 25.15 -9.46
N LYS A 166 5.89 24.98 -10.30
CA LYS A 166 5.71 24.41 -11.64
C LYS A 166 5.78 22.90 -11.56
N ALA A 167 4.92 22.21 -12.26
CA ALA A 167 4.94 20.75 -12.32
C ALA A 167 4.57 20.25 -13.70
N ARG A 168 5.11 19.08 -14.07
CA ARG A 168 4.91 18.44 -15.36
C ARG A 168 4.70 16.95 -15.13
N TRP A 169 3.60 16.40 -15.62
CA TRP A 169 3.32 14.97 -15.59
C TRP A 169 4.29 14.20 -16.50
N LEU A 170 4.73 13.02 -16.07
CA LEU A 170 5.54 12.11 -16.88
C LEU A 170 4.82 10.80 -17.15
N ARG A 171 4.26 10.18 -16.10
CA ARG A 171 3.52 8.91 -16.17
C ARG A 171 2.85 8.57 -14.85
N GLY A 172 1.89 7.68 -14.89
CA GLY A 172 1.19 7.21 -13.69
C GLY A 172 0.19 8.24 -13.13
N HIS A 173 -0.01 8.21 -11.83
CA HIS A 173 -0.99 9.04 -11.15
C HIS A 173 -0.68 10.54 -11.29
N PRO A 174 -1.63 11.38 -11.76
CA PRO A 174 -1.36 12.77 -12.07
C PRO A 174 -1.53 13.73 -10.91
N GLU A 175 -1.94 13.28 -9.73
CA GLU A 175 -2.31 14.18 -8.64
C GLU A 175 -1.15 14.39 -7.66
N LEU A 176 -0.64 15.62 -7.66
CA LEU A 176 0.40 16.09 -6.76
C LEU A 176 -0.22 16.95 -5.66
N LEU A 177 0.05 16.61 -4.40
CA LEU A 177 -0.32 17.40 -3.25
C LEU A 177 0.91 18.02 -2.61
N MET A 178 0.89 19.34 -2.43
CA MET A 178 1.83 20.09 -1.63
C MET A 178 1.10 20.71 -0.45
N ARG A 179 1.62 20.53 0.75
CA ARG A 179 0.99 21.04 1.96
C ARG A 179 2.00 21.37 3.06
N THR A 180 1.62 22.22 3.96
CA THR A 180 2.36 22.35 5.24
C THR A 180 1.68 21.52 6.32
N ARG A 181 2.41 21.22 7.40
CA ARG A 181 1.79 20.70 8.63
C ARG A 181 0.72 21.69 9.12
N ASN A 182 -0.23 21.26 9.90
CA ASN A 182 -1.34 22.03 10.48
C ASN A 182 -2.61 22.17 9.64
N GLY A 183 -2.69 21.55 8.46
CA GLY A 183 -3.88 21.67 7.61
C GLY A 183 -4.15 23.09 7.10
N GLY A 184 -5.10 23.24 6.19
CA GLY A 184 -5.50 24.54 5.65
C GLY A 184 -4.53 25.21 4.69
N TYR A 185 -3.32 24.71 4.58
CA TYR A 185 -2.30 25.19 3.65
C TYR A 185 -1.98 24.09 2.64
N GLU A 186 -2.76 24.03 1.58
CA GLU A 186 -2.55 23.04 0.50
C GLU A 186 -2.53 23.71 -0.87
N ALA A 187 -1.68 23.18 -1.75
CA ALA A 187 -1.79 23.33 -3.19
C ALA A 187 -1.96 21.93 -3.79
N PHE A 188 -3.08 21.72 -4.42
CA PHE A 188 -3.42 20.47 -5.09
C PHE A 188 -3.32 20.68 -6.61
N GLY A 189 -2.58 19.82 -7.30
CA GLY A 189 -2.45 19.83 -8.74
C GLY A 189 -2.91 18.50 -9.35
N SER A 190 -3.92 18.55 -10.20
CA SER A 190 -4.20 17.50 -11.16
C SER A 190 -3.43 17.85 -12.43
N LEU A 191 -2.29 17.19 -12.63
CA LEU A 191 -1.41 17.45 -13.76
C LEU A 191 -2.08 17.00 -15.05
N PRO A 192 -2.00 17.78 -16.14
CA PRO A 192 -2.60 17.39 -17.42
C PRO A 192 -1.97 16.12 -17.96
N VAL A 193 -2.75 15.06 -18.05
CA VAL A 193 -2.38 13.85 -18.78
C VAL A 193 -2.64 14.09 -20.27
N PRO A 194 -1.66 13.88 -21.16
CA PRO A 194 -1.84 14.05 -22.58
C PRO A 194 -2.97 13.18 -23.15
N THR A 195 -3.69 13.67 -24.14
CA THR A 195 -4.73 12.90 -24.83
C THR A 195 -4.19 12.03 -25.96
N ASN A 196 -2.97 12.30 -26.43
CA ASN A 196 -2.26 11.60 -27.50
C ASN A 196 -1.28 10.56 -26.94
N LEU A 197 -1.73 9.76 -25.98
CA LEU A 197 -0.93 8.70 -25.38
C LEU A 197 -0.57 7.61 -26.37
N GLY A 198 0.61 6.97 -26.17
CA GLY A 198 1.15 5.96 -27.08
C GLY A 198 1.61 6.55 -28.42
N THR A 199 1.82 5.68 -29.38
CA THR A 199 2.31 6.03 -30.73
C THR A 199 1.41 5.50 -31.84
N PRO A 200 0.08 5.77 -31.81
CA PRO A 200 -0.81 5.27 -32.88
C PRO A 200 -0.35 5.79 -34.24
N THR A 201 -0.26 4.88 -35.22
CA THR A 201 0.18 5.15 -36.61
C THR A 201 1.66 5.57 -36.76
N ARG A 202 2.48 5.39 -35.76
CA ARG A 202 3.93 5.66 -35.76
C ARG A 202 4.68 4.44 -35.24
N PRO A 203 6.00 4.34 -35.45
CA PRO A 203 6.82 3.36 -34.75
C PRO A 203 6.69 3.52 -33.24
N ASN A 204 6.72 2.41 -32.54
CA ASN A 204 6.62 2.39 -31.08
C ASN A 204 7.75 3.24 -30.46
N SER A 205 7.41 4.02 -29.44
CA SER A 205 8.35 4.96 -28.80
C SER A 205 9.54 4.28 -28.12
N ILE A 206 9.37 2.99 -27.81
CA ILE A 206 10.36 2.15 -27.12
C ILE A 206 10.89 1.04 -28.04
N GLN A 207 10.70 1.18 -29.34
CA GLN A 207 11.16 0.18 -30.32
C GLN A 207 12.69 0.08 -30.30
N VAL A 208 13.17 -1.15 -30.34
CA VAL A 208 14.57 -1.53 -30.48
C VAL A 208 14.69 -2.57 -31.59
N GLU A 209 15.88 -2.73 -32.15
CA GLU A 209 16.15 -3.72 -33.20
C GLU A 209 16.22 -5.14 -32.64
N ASN A 210 16.64 -5.28 -31.39
CA ASN A 210 16.76 -6.54 -30.69
C ASN A 210 16.42 -6.37 -29.21
N VAL A 211 15.63 -7.28 -28.65
CA VAL A 211 15.41 -7.48 -27.22
C VAL A 211 16.15 -8.75 -26.79
N GLY A 212 16.80 -8.75 -25.65
CA GLY A 212 17.49 -9.95 -25.16
C GLY A 212 16.52 -11.08 -24.79
N PRO A 213 17.06 -12.26 -24.47
CA PRO A 213 16.29 -13.47 -24.24
C PRO A 213 15.19 -13.35 -23.19
N VAL A 214 14.11 -14.08 -23.38
CA VAL A 214 13.00 -14.15 -22.43
C VAL A 214 13.25 -15.25 -21.41
N ILE A 215 13.26 -14.89 -20.12
CA ILE A 215 13.47 -15.81 -19.00
C ILE A 215 12.15 -15.96 -18.24
N THR A 216 11.57 -17.16 -18.22
CA THR A 216 10.30 -17.46 -17.57
C THR A 216 10.36 -18.76 -16.78
N GLY A 217 9.33 -19.03 -15.95
CA GLY A 217 9.19 -20.30 -15.25
C GLY A 217 10.35 -20.63 -14.30
N VAL A 218 11.02 -19.62 -13.75
CA VAL A 218 12.14 -19.83 -12.83
C VAL A 218 11.68 -20.55 -11.57
N ILE A 219 12.27 -21.69 -11.31
CA ILE A 219 12.01 -22.50 -10.12
C ILE A 219 13.32 -23.07 -9.57
N HIS A 220 13.31 -23.53 -8.33
CA HIS A 220 14.39 -24.36 -7.79
C HIS A 220 13.84 -25.61 -7.10
N SER A 221 14.60 -26.66 -7.15
CA SER A 221 14.24 -27.95 -6.55
C SER A 221 15.45 -28.57 -5.83
N PRO A 222 15.27 -29.13 -4.61
CA PRO A 222 14.06 -29.04 -3.79
C PRO A 222 13.84 -27.63 -3.24
N VAL A 223 12.60 -27.30 -2.88
CA VAL A 223 12.24 -25.96 -2.32
C VAL A 223 13.01 -25.67 -1.02
N TYR A 224 13.28 -26.69 -0.22
CA TYR A 224 14.14 -26.63 0.96
C TYR A 224 15.25 -27.66 0.85
N PRO A 225 16.40 -27.33 0.22
CA PRO A 225 17.55 -28.23 0.16
C PRO A 225 18.06 -28.53 1.57
N LYS A 226 18.12 -29.81 1.92
CA LYS A 226 18.61 -30.27 3.22
C LYS A 226 20.13 -30.07 3.34
N LYS A 227 20.67 -30.34 4.54
CA LYS A 227 22.11 -30.38 4.75
C LYS A 227 22.77 -31.35 3.75
N ASN A 228 23.84 -30.90 3.11
CA ASN A 228 24.58 -31.63 2.08
C ASN A 228 23.76 -32.00 0.82
N GLN A 229 22.63 -31.33 0.59
CA GLN A 229 21.84 -31.50 -0.61
C GLN A 229 21.99 -30.27 -1.51
N PRO A 230 22.34 -30.43 -2.79
CA PRO A 230 22.37 -29.36 -3.77
C PRO A 230 20.94 -28.93 -4.14
N ALA A 231 20.84 -27.80 -4.82
CA ALA A 231 19.59 -27.35 -5.43
C ALA A 231 19.78 -27.14 -6.94
N THR A 232 18.86 -27.62 -7.74
CA THR A 232 18.78 -27.33 -9.16
C THR A 232 17.92 -26.11 -9.38
N VAL A 233 18.43 -25.11 -10.09
CA VAL A 233 17.66 -23.97 -10.60
C VAL A 233 17.34 -24.26 -12.05
N SER A 234 16.09 -24.11 -12.45
CA SER A 234 15.66 -24.26 -13.83
C SER A 234 14.84 -23.08 -14.28
N ALA A 235 14.93 -22.76 -15.57
CA ALA A 235 14.18 -21.68 -16.21
C ALA A 235 13.90 -22.02 -17.67
N ARG A 236 12.76 -21.64 -18.18
CA ARG A 236 12.50 -21.63 -19.62
C ARG A 236 13.09 -20.35 -20.20
N ILE A 237 14.01 -20.52 -21.17
CA ILE A 237 14.69 -19.40 -21.81
C ILE A 237 14.58 -19.56 -23.33
N THR A 238 14.11 -18.51 -23.97
CA THR A 238 13.89 -18.52 -25.44
C THR A 238 14.30 -17.19 -26.04
N ASP A 239 14.86 -17.28 -27.23
CA ASP A 239 15.17 -16.12 -28.07
C ASP A 239 15.01 -16.52 -29.54
N PRO A 240 14.35 -15.70 -30.41
CA PRO A 240 14.25 -15.98 -31.84
C PRO A 240 15.61 -16.08 -32.53
N ASP A 241 16.60 -15.31 -32.06
CA ASP A 241 17.94 -15.21 -32.64
C ASP A 241 18.91 -16.26 -32.07
N GLY A 242 18.41 -17.15 -31.21
CA GLY A 242 19.18 -18.16 -30.50
C GLY A 242 19.85 -17.64 -29.22
N LEU A 243 20.51 -18.54 -28.52
CA LEU A 243 21.16 -18.25 -27.23
C LEU A 243 22.66 -18.52 -27.35
N ALA A 244 23.49 -17.55 -26.96
CA ALA A 244 24.94 -17.71 -26.88
C ALA A 244 25.37 -18.26 -25.51
N LYS A 245 24.78 -17.75 -24.43
CA LYS A 245 25.19 -18.13 -23.08
C LYS A 245 24.03 -17.96 -22.09
N VAL A 246 23.92 -18.91 -21.15
CA VAL A 246 23.01 -18.79 -20.00
C VAL A 246 23.80 -19.05 -18.73
N THR A 247 23.75 -18.09 -17.79
CA THR A 247 24.57 -18.11 -16.58
C THR A 247 23.70 -17.96 -15.33
N LEU A 248 23.89 -18.84 -14.37
CA LEU A 248 23.36 -18.73 -13.02
C LEU A 248 24.43 -18.07 -12.14
N HIS A 249 24.20 -16.86 -11.73
CA HIS A 249 25.02 -16.15 -10.76
C HIS A 249 24.48 -16.41 -9.36
N TYR A 250 25.33 -16.83 -8.42
CA TYR A 250 24.91 -16.98 -7.04
C TYR A 250 25.96 -16.49 -6.05
N ARG A 251 25.51 -16.14 -4.88
CA ARG A 251 26.33 -15.82 -3.72
C ARG A 251 25.70 -16.35 -2.43
N ILE A 252 26.53 -16.54 -1.41
CA ILE A 252 26.05 -16.90 -0.07
C ILE A 252 25.96 -15.62 0.78
N ASP A 253 24.75 -15.23 1.15
CA ASP A 253 24.54 -14.06 1.99
C ASP A 253 25.23 -14.20 3.37
N PRO A 254 25.99 -13.19 3.89
CA PRO A 254 26.07 -11.79 3.40
C PRO A 254 27.28 -11.49 2.48
N SER A 255 28.00 -12.50 1.97
CA SER A 255 29.08 -12.26 1.02
C SER A 255 28.59 -11.50 -0.21
N LYS A 256 29.47 -10.66 -0.75
CA LYS A 256 29.25 -9.97 -2.03
C LYS A 256 29.91 -10.67 -3.21
N THR A 257 30.70 -11.67 -2.93
CA THR A 257 31.40 -12.46 -3.98
C THR A 257 30.38 -13.35 -4.67
N THR A 258 30.21 -13.14 -5.97
CA THR A 258 29.35 -13.92 -6.84
C THR A 258 30.17 -15.04 -7.50
N THR A 259 29.55 -16.19 -7.65
CA THR A 259 30.08 -17.35 -8.39
C THR A 259 29.13 -17.60 -9.56
N GLU A 260 29.70 -17.95 -10.69
CA GLU A 260 28.99 -18.29 -11.92
C GLU A 260 28.88 -19.80 -12.10
N VAL A 261 27.74 -20.24 -12.61
CA VAL A 261 27.47 -21.61 -13.04
C VAL A 261 26.82 -21.53 -14.40
N GLU A 262 27.35 -22.23 -15.37
CA GLU A 262 26.69 -22.37 -16.67
C GLU A 262 25.37 -23.14 -16.50
N MET A 263 24.30 -22.66 -17.14
CA MET A 263 23.04 -23.36 -17.26
C MET A 263 22.96 -24.04 -18.63
N VAL A 264 22.54 -25.28 -18.66
CA VAL A 264 22.52 -26.11 -19.87
C VAL A 264 21.15 -26.65 -20.18
N ASP A 265 20.89 -26.86 -21.49
CA ASP A 265 19.73 -27.53 -22.08
C ASP A 265 20.25 -28.64 -23.04
N ASN A 266 20.90 -29.67 -22.49
CA ASN A 266 21.64 -30.68 -23.24
C ASN A 266 21.27 -32.13 -22.90
N GLY A 267 20.26 -32.33 -22.04
CA GLY A 267 19.81 -33.67 -21.62
C GLY A 267 20.77 -34.40 -20.70
N THR A 268 21.68 -33.69 -20.04
CA THR A 268 22.68 -34.28 -19.13
C THR A 268 22.60 -33.72 -17.71
N ALA A 269 23.11 -34.43 -16.75
CA ALA A 269 23.18 -34.08 -15.34
C ALA A 269 21.77 -33.79 -14.76
N GLN A 270 21.44 -32.53 -14.47
CA GLN A 270 20.15 -32.11 -13.92
C GLN A 270 19.13 -31.74 -14.99
N ASP A 271 19.57 -31.55 -16.21
CA ASP A 271 18.72 -31.39 -17.35
C ASP A 271 18.22 -32.77 -17.84
N GLN A 272 16.91 -32.92 -18.01
CA GLN A 272 16.29 -34.21 -18.32
C GLN A 272 16.02 -34.40 -19.82
N VAL A 273 15.85 -33.30 -20.54
CA VAL A 273 15.45 -33.34 -21.96
C VAL A 273 16.20 -32.29 -22.74
N ALA A 274 17.08 -32.73 -23.64
CA ALA A 274 17.87 -31.81 -24.46
C ALA A 274 16.98 -30.98 -25.39
N ASN A 275 17.31 -29.71 -25.56
CA ASN A 275 16.69 -28.77 -26.49
C ASN A 275 15.18 -28.57 -26.28
N ASP A 276 14.70 -28.64 -25.03
CA ASP A 276 13.29 -28.36 -24.70
C ASP A 276 13.06 -26.90 -24.27
N GLY A 277 14.13 -26.10 -24.23
CA GLY A 277 14.16 -24.71 -23.84
C GLY A 277 14.18 -24.51 -22.32
N ILE A 278 14.37 -25.56 -21.53
CA ILE A 278 14.51 -25.49 -20.08
C ILE A 278 15.99 -25.63 -19.70
N PHE A 279 16.61 -24.51 -19.35
CA PHE A 279 18.00 -24.48 -18.89
C PHE A 279 18.09 -24.78 -17.42
N THR A 280 19.06 -25.60 -17.03
CA THR A 280 19.30 -25.99 -15.64
C THR A 280 20.72 -25.70 -15.17
N GLY A 281 20.85 -25.25 -13.92
CA GLY A 281 22.11 -25.03 -13.25
C GLY A 281 22.06 -25.50 -11.80
N GLN A 282 23.18 -25.98 -11.27
CA GLN A 282 23.22 -26.55 -9.91
C GLN A 282 23.89 -25.62 -8.92
N LEU A 283 23.18 -25.27 -7.85
CA LEU A 283 23.74 -24.61 -6.67
C LEU A 283 24.36 -25.65 -5.74
N PRO A 284 25.60 -25.42 -5.24
CA PRO A 284 26.29 -26.38 -4.41
C PRO A 284 25.61 -26.59 -3.06
N ALA A 285 25.69 -27.82 -2.58
CA ALA A 285 25.17 -28.22 -1.28
C ALA A 285 25.76 -27.40 -0.13
N GLN A 286 24.97 -27.12 0.89
CA GLN A 286 25.39 -26.39 2.08
C GLN A 286 25.48 -27.33 3.29
N THR A 287 26.53 -27.21 4.07
CA THR A 287 26.76 -28.03 5.27
C THR A 287 26.02 -27.53 6.50
N MET A 288 25.51 -26.30 6.45
CA MET A 288 24.71 -25.66 7.49
C MET A 288 23.69 -24.70 6.88
N ALA A 289 22.76 -24.20 7.69
CA ALA A 289 21.78 -23.23 7.26
C ALA A 289 22.43 -21.97 6.62
N LYS A 290 22.19 -21.77 5.34
CA LYS A 290 22.65 -20.61 4.57
C LYS A 290 21.50 -20.00 3.78
N LEU A 291 21.55 -18.69 3.57
CA LEU A 291 20.73 -18.01 2.59
C LEU A 291 21.57 -17.83 1.32
N VAL A 292 21.13 -18.43 0.24
CA VAL A 292 21.75 -18.33 -1.08
C VAL A 292 20.92 -17.36 -1.89
N CYS A 293 21.58 -16.35 -2.46
CA CYS A 293 21.00 -15.39 -3.38
C CYS A 293 21.42 -15.78 -4.79
N PHE A 294 20.51 -15.75 -5.76
CA PHE A 294 20.85 -16.04 -7.14
C PHE A 294 20.09 -15.14 -8.12
N GLN A 295 20.64 -15.04 -9.32
CA GLN A 295 20.03 -14.44 -10.50
C GLN A 295 20.43 -15.25 -11.73
N ILE A 296 19.62 -15.19 -12.78
CA ILE A 296 19.92 -15.80 -14.08
C ILE A 296 20.20 -14.67 -15.06
N GLU A 297 21.22 -14.84 -15.88
CA GLU A 297 21.53 -13.97 -17.00
C GLU A 297 21.58 -14.82 -18.29
N ALA A 298 20.93 -14.34 -19.33
CA ALA A 298 20.94 -14.99 -20.64
C ALA A 298 21.33 -13.98 -21.72
N GLU A 299 22.15 -14.41 -22.67
CA GLU A 299 22.69 -13.63 -23.78
C GLU A 299 22.25 -14.29 -25.10
N ASP A 300 21.75 -13.49 -26.04
CA ASP A 300 21.40 -13.96 -27.38
C ASP A 300 22.65 -14.23 -28.26
N ALA A 301 22.44 -14.83 -29.44
CA ALA A 301 23.52 -15.24 -30.32
C ALA A 301 23.87 -14.23 -31.42
N LEU A 302 23.35 -13.01 -31.36
CA LEU A 302 23.66 -11.98 -32.36
C LEU A 302 25.05 -11.37 -32.12
N GLU A 303 25.65 -10.76 -33.17
CA GLU A 303 26.93 -10.06 -33.12
C GLU A 303 26.87 -8.90 -32.10
N GLU A 304 25.77 -8.14 -32.07
CA GLU A 304 25.48 -7.14 -31.05
C GLU A 304 24.56 -7.74 -29.99
N ALA A 305 25.08 -8.72 -29.27
CA ALA A 305 24.33 -9.48 -28.28
C ALA A 305 23.64 -8.60 -27.22
N LYS A 306 22.43 -8.97 -26.86
CA LYS A 306 21.68 -8.39 -25.74
C LYS A 306 21.56 -9.40 -24.61
N THR A 307 21.58 -8.88 -23.42
CA THR A 307 21.42 -9.68 -22.21
C THR A 307 20.09 -9.39 -21.52
N SER A 308 19.51 -10.40 -20.96
CA SER A 308 18.37 -10.32 -20.05
C SER A 308 18.69 -10.95 -18.71
N SER A 309 18.08 -10.45 -17.65
CA SER A 309 18.30 -10.99 -16.31
C SER A 309 16.96 -11.34 -15.65
N TYR A 310 16.98 -12.34 -14.78
CA TYR A 310 15.89 -12.64 -13.87
C TYR A 310 16.41 -12.68 -12.40
N PRO A 311 15.78 -11.90 -11.48
CA PRO A 311 14.72 -10.92 -11.73
C PRO A 311 15.16 -9.80 -12.70
N SER A 312 14.22 -9.18 -13.40
CA SER A 312 14.51 -8.12 -14.39
C SER A 312 15.18 -6.87 -13.78
N THR A 313 15.19 -6.75 -12.47
CA THR A 313 15.84 -5.68 -11.70
C THR A 313 17.14 -6.13 -11.03
N ALA A 314 17.69 -7.28 -11.42
CA ALA A 314 18.98 -7.73 -10.92
C ALA A 314 20.09 -6.70 -11.24
N PRO A 315 21.11 -6.52 -10.38
CA PRO A 315 21.32 -7.18 -9.09
C PRO A 315 20.61 -6.51 -7.90
N ALA A 316 19.81 -5.46 -8.11
CA ALA A 316 19.10 -4.76 -7.03
C ALA A 316 18.12 -5.68 -6.30
N ARG A 317 17.54 -6.64 -7.02
CA ARG A 317 16.73 -7.73 -6.48
C ARG A 317 17.37 -9.06 -6.85
N GLU A 318 17.34 -10.03 -5.92
CA GLU A 318 17.82 -11.39 -6.10
C GLU A 318 16.77 -12.39 -5.70
N CYS A 319 16.78 -13.57 -6.31
CA CYS A 319 16.04 -14.74 -5.87
C CYS A 319 16.70 -15.36 -4.64
N LEU A 320 15.93 -15.77 -3.64
CA LEU A 320 16.48 -16.27 -2.39
C LEU A 320 16.07 -17.72 -2.12
N ILE A 321 17.04 -18.54 -1.69
CA ILE A 321 16.84 -19.93 -1.27
C ILE A 321 17.45 -20.12 0.12
N ARG A 322 16.72 -20.76 1.01
CA ARG A 322 17.28 -21.21 2.28
C ARG A 322 17.72 -22.66 2.19
N MET A 323 19.03 -22.88 2.16
CA MET A 323 19.68 -24.19 2.03
C MET A 323 20.23 -24.70 3.35
N GLY A 324 20.48 -26.00 3.43
CA GLY A 324 21.14 -26.65 4.57
C GLY A 324 20.23 -26.79 5.82
N THR A 325 18.91 -26.74 5.64
CA THR A 325 17.95 -26.87 6.74
C THR A 325 16.83 -27.83 6.38
N SER A 326 16.19 -28.39 7.40
CA SER A 326 14.89 -29.02 7.22
C SER A 326 13.76 -28.00 7.40
N PRO A 327 12.69 -28.06 6.58
CA PRO A 327 11.55 -27.20 6.79
C PRO A 327 10.89 -27.53 8.13
N ALA A 328 10.22 -26.53 8.73
CA ALA A 328 9.35 -26.79 9.86
C ALA A 328 8.25 -27.78 9.46
N LYS A 329 7.83 -28.67 10.38
CA LYS A 329 6.74 -29.59 10.10
C LYS A 329 5.50 -28.83 9.65
N ILE A 330 4.95 -29.24 8.52
CA ILE A 330 3.69 -28.67 8.01
C ILE A 330 2.59 -29.12 8.95
N ASN A 331 1.79 -28.18 9.42
CA ASN A 331 0.58 -28.44 10.21
C ASN A 331 -0.65 -27.90 9.46
N GLU A 332 -1.81 -27.96 10.07
CA GLU A 332 -3.08 -27.49 9.49
C GLU A 332 -3.09 -25.99 9.18
N LEU A 333 -2.29 -25.21 9.91
CA LEU A 333 -2.15 -23.77 9.64
C LEU A 333 -1.25 -23.54 8.43
N GLY A 334 -1.56 -22.52 7.64
CA GLY A 334 -0.71 -22.07 6.56
C GLY A 334 0.70 -21.72 7.06
N GLN A 335 1.72 -22.13 6.31
CA GLN A 335 3.12 -21.78 6.62
C GLN A 335 3.65 -20.77 5.60
N TYR A 336 3.96 -19.57 6.08
CA TYR A 336 4.50 -18.48 5.30
C TYR A 336 5.95 -18.25 5.70
N HIS A 337 6.86 -18.48 4.77
CA HIS A 337 8.28 -18.23 4.96
C HIS A 337 8.70 -17.07 4.08
N PHE A 338 9.19 -16.00 4.67
CA PHE A 338 9.80 -14.88 3.96
C PHE A 338 11.31 -14.95 4.13
N LEU A 339 12.00 -14.92 3.00
CA LEU A 339 13.45 -14.87 2.92
C LEU A 339 13.86 -13.45 2.57
N ILE A 340 14.81 -12.89 3.31
CA ILE A 340 15.32 -11.54 3.11
C ILE A 340 16.84 -11.55 3.25
N ASN A 341 17.57 -11.00 2.27
CA ASN A 341 19.01 -10.89 2.33
C ASN A 341 19.48 -9.79 3.29
N ARG A 342 20.77 -9.77 3.57
CA ARG A 342 21.38 -8.84 4.54
C ARG A 342 21.16 -7.38 4.14
N ASP A 343 21.29 -7.06 2.86
CA ASP A 343 21.18 -5.68 2.38
C ASP A 343 19.77 -5.13 2.55
N ALA A 344 18.77 -5.88 2.09
CA ALA A 344 17.37 -5.49 2.26
C ALA A 344 17.00 -5.43 3.75
N SER A 345 17.53 -6.32 4.60
CA SER A 345 17.31 -6.28 6.05
C SER A 345 17.95 -5.04 6.69
N LEU A 346 19.15 -4.63 6.27
CA LEU A 346 19.80 -3.41 6.73
C LEU A 346 19.05 -2.17 6.26
N GLN A 347 18.62 -2.15 4.99
CA GLN A 347 17.77 -1.07 4.46
C GLN A 347 16.48 -0.96 5.24
N TRP A 348 15.81 -2.08 5.54
CA TRP A 348 14.61 -2.10 6.36
C TRP A 348 14.82 -1.45 7.73
N SER A 349 15.93 -1.76 8.37
CA SER A 349 16.27 -1.20 9.69
C SER A 349 16.54 0.30 9.64
N LYS A 350 16.99 0.84 8.50
CA LYS A 350 17.29 2.26 8.28
C LYS A 350 16.08 3.05 7.80
N ASN A 351 15.19 2.40 7.04
CA ASN A 351 14.01 3.05 6.48
C ASN A 351 13.11 3.61 7.58
N HIS A 352 12.37 4.64 7.21
CA HIS A 352 11.33 5.18 8.07
C HIS A 352 10.32 4.07 8.41
N LYS A 353 10.00 3.92 9.69
CA LYS A 353 9.17 2.80 10.19
C LYS A 353 7.70 2.83 9.72
N ARG A 354 7.31 3.96 9.14
CA ARG A 354 6.00 4.16 8.50
C ARG A 354 6.09 4.17 6.97
N SER A 355 7.24 3.77 6.42
CA SER A 355 7.40 3.63 4.98
C SER A 355 6.49 2.52 4.43
N ASN A 356 5.76 2.85 3.37
CA ASN A 356 4.99 1.91 2.58
C ASN A 356 5.77 1.39 1.35
N ALA A 357 7.06 1.72 1.23
CA ALA A 357 7.92 1.21 0.17
C ALA A 357 8.26 -0.27 0.46
N PRO A 358 7.89 -1.21 -0.42
CA PRO A 358 8.16 -2.62 -0.21
C PRO A 358 9.64 -2.92 -0.46
N LEU A 359 10.23 -3.71 0.44
CA LEU A 359 11.58 -4.23 0.29
C LEU A 359 11.55 -5.63 -0.32
N PRO A 360 12.54 -6.00 -1.15
CA PRO A 360 12.57 -7.29 -1.85
C PRO A 360 12.71 -8.46 -0.88
N VAL A 361 11.85 -9.44 -1.03
CA VAL A 361 11.86 -10.71 -0.32
C VAL A 361 11.41 -11.85 -1.25
N THR A 362 11.76 -13.08 -0.91
CA THR A 362 11.18 -14.27 -1.53
C THR A 362 10.22 -14.91 -0.55
N MET A 363 9.02 -15.26 -1.00
CA MET A 363 8.04 -15.99 -0.20
C MET A 363 8.02 -17.47 -0.57
N VAL A 364 8.03 -18.34 0.44
CA VAL A 364 7.77 -19.78 0.27
C VAL A 364 6.53 -20.15 1.07
N TYR A 365 5.56 -20.74 0.41
CA TYR A 365 4.29 -21.18 0.98
C TYR A 365 4.23 -22.70 1.08
N LYS A 366 4.00 -23.22 2.28
CA LYS A 366 3.88 -24.65 2.61
C LYS A 366 5.04 -25.54 2.12
N GLY A 367 6.18 -24.96 1.76
CA GLY A 367 7.29 -25.74 1.18
C GLY A 367 7.06 -26.22 -0.26
N GLU A 368 6.09 -25.65 -0.95
CA GLU A 368 5.68 -26.07 -2.31
C GLU A 368 5.77 -24.91 -3.31
N ARG A 369 5.19 -23.75 -2.98
CA ARG A 369 5.15 -22.60 -3.87
C ARG A 369 6.17 -21.55 -3.48
N VAL A 370 6.97 -21.14 -4.43
CA VAL A 370 7.94 -20.04 -4.29
C VAL A 370 7.49 -18.84 -5.12
N ILE A 371 7.53 -17.64 -4.54
CA ILE A 371 7.30 -16.37 -5.24
C ILE A 371 8.52 -15.50 -4.96
N TYR A 372 9.39 -15.35 -5.96
CA TYR A 372 10.65 -14.61 -5.81
C TYR A 372 10.45 -13.10 -5.78
N ASP A 373 9.48 -12.60 -6.54
CA ASP A 373 9.21 -11.18 -6.69
C ASP A 373 8.16 -10.66 -5.69
N THR A 374 8.40 -10.92 -4.41
CA THR A 374 7.55 -10.45 -3.32
C THR A 374 8.16 -9.22 -2.66
N GLY A 375 7.32 -8.28 -2.25
CA GLY A 375 7.71 -7.12 -1.45
C GLY A 375 7.17 -7.22 -0.03
N MET A 376 7.89 -6.67 0.96
CA MET A 376 7.45 -6.69 2.35
C MET A 376 7.80 -5.39 3.08
N TYR A 377 6.94 -4.91 3.97
CA TYR A 377 7.18 -3.76 4.85
C TYR A 377 6.32 -3.84 6.11
N TYR A 378 6.56 -2.96 7.09
CA TYR A 378 5.78 -2.93 8.32
C TYR A 378 4.30 -2.63 8.09
N GLY A 379 3.42 -3.24 8.89
CA GLY A 379 1.97 -3.15 8.78
C GLY A 379 1.28 -2.26 9.79
N ALA A 380 1.68 -2.30 11.03
CA ALA A 380 0.95 -1.69 12.14
C ALA A 380 0.92 -0.16 12.16
N GLY A 381 0.05 0.37 13.02
CA GLY A 381 -0.12 1.81 13.24
C GLY A 381 1.10 2.52 13.82
N SER A 382 1.11 3.85 13.77
CA SER A 382 2.19 4.68 14.31
C SER A 382 2.46 4.44 15.79
N TYR A 383 1.45 4.01 16.53
CA TYR A 383 1.55 3.73 17.95
C TYR A 383 2.58 2.62 18.25
N HIS A 384 2.67 1.63 17.40
CA HIS A 384 3.54 0.46 17.54
C HIS A 384 4.90 0.61 16.88
N SER A 385 5.05 1.55 15.95
CA SER A 385 6.26 1.68 15.13
C SER A 385 7.55 1.97 15.91
N ARG A 386 7.44 2.52 17.12
CA ARG A 386 8.61 2.81 17.97
C ARG A 386 9.42 1.57 18.37
N VAL A 387 8.79 0.39 18.41
CA VAL A 387 9.44 -0.87 18.78
C VAL A 387 10.01 -1.63 17.60
N TYR A 388 9.75 -1.21 16.36
CA TYR A 388 10.23 -1.89 15.16
C TYR A 388 11.74 -1.80 15.02
N SER A 389 12.39 -2.93 14.78
CA SER A 389 13.85 -3.03 14.73
C SER A 389 14.35 -3.96 13.61
N GLY A 390 13.69 -3.95 12.48
CA GLY A 390 13.98 -4.82 11.34
C GLY A 390 13.06 -6.03 11.26
N PRO A 391 13.14 -6.81 10.17
CA PRO A 391 12.18 -7.88 9.88
C PRO A 391 12.27 -9.07 10.85
N THR A 392 13.40 -9.24 11.51
CA THR A 392 13.65 -10.31 12.49
C THR A 392 13.78 -9.81 13.93
N GLY A 393 13.67 -8.52 14.14
CA GLY A 393 13.76 -7.88 15.46
C GLY A 393 12.49 -8.00 16.30
N ALA A 394 12.05 -6.91 16.93
CA ALA A 394 10.81 -6.90 17.68
C ALA A 394 9.60 -7.35 16.84
N LEU A 395 8.59 -7.92 17.48
CA LEU A 395 7.37 -8.35 16.80
C LEU A 395 6.61 -7.13 16.26
N SER A 396 6.03 -7.29 15.10
CA SER A 396 5.21 -6.26 14.44
C SER A 396 4.32 -6.90 13.39
N ASP A 397 3.32 -6.17 12.91
CA ASP A 397 2.58 -6.55 11.73
C ASP A 397 3.38 -6.28 10.47
N TYR A 398 3.04 -6.97 9.39
CA TYR A 398 3.67 -6.82 8.09
C TYR A 398 2.63 -6.70 6.99
N ASN A 399 2.99 -5.98 5.94
CA ASN A 399 2.33 -6.08 4.64
C ASN A 399 3.22 -6.87 3.69
N ALA A 400 2.63 -7.80 2.94
CA ALA A 400 3.29 -8.45 1.82
C ALA A 400 2.58 -8.11 0.53
N THR A 401 3.35 -7.84 -0.54
CA THR A 401 2.86 -7.48 -1.88
C THR A 401 3.37 -8.47 -2.89
N PHE A 402 2.51 -8.85 -3.83
CA PHE A 402 2.79 -9.86 -4.84
C PHE A 402 2.68 -9.26 -6.24
N PRO A 403 3.42 -9.78 -7.23
CA PRO A 403 3.24 -9.40 -8.63
C PRO A 403 1.81 -9.63 -9.09
N SER A 404 1.34 -8.79 -10.00
CA SER A 404 -0.03 -8.91 -10.52
C SER A 404 -0.24 -10.19 -11.32
N ASP A 405 0.80 -10.67 -11.98
CA ASP A 405 0.85 -11.91 -12.76
C ASP A 405 1.22 -13.15 -11.94
N ASN A 406 1.61 -12.98 -10.68
CA ASN A 406 1.92 -14.08 -9.75
C ASN A 406 1.33 -13.81 -8.35
N ARG A 407 0.00 -13.61 -8.31
CA ARG A 407 -0.73 -13.31 -7.07
C ARG A 407 -0.69 -14.48 -6.09
N PHE A 408 -0.65 -14.15 -4.82
CA PHE A 408 -0.78 -15.14 -3.77
C PHE A 408 -2.26 -15.35 -3.42
N MET A 409 -2.80 -16.54 -3.75
CA MET A 409 -4.22 -16.87 -3.56
C MET A 409 -5.18 -15.79 -4.09
N GLY A 410 -4.86 -15.22 -5.25
CA GLY A 410 -5.66 -14.15 -5.88
C GLY A 410 -5.38 -12.74 -5.35
N ALA A 411 -4.69 -12.58 -4.22
CA ALA A 411 -4.40 -11.29 -3.64
C ALA A 411 -3.10 -10.66 -4.19
N LYS A 412 -3.15 -9.38 -4.52
CA LYS A 412 -1.96 -8.53 -4.79
C LYS A 412 -1.26 -8.11 -3.49
N LYS A 413 -1.98 -8.11 -2.37
CA LYS A 413 -1.49 -7.64 -1.06
C LYS A 413 -2.24 -8.29 0.08
N ILE A 414 -1.50 -8.73 1.09
CA ILE A 414 -2.03 -9.24 2.35
C ILE A 414 -1.47 -8.46 3.53
N VAL A 415 -2.19 -8.46 4.64
CA VAL A 415 -1.72 -7.98 5.94
C VAL A 415 -1.49 -9.20 6.82
N LEU A 416 -0.32 -9.27 7.41
CA LEU A 416 0.02 -10.27 8.41
C LEU A 416 -0.06 -9.60 9.77
N SER A 417 -1.20 -9.72 10.41
CA SER A 417 -1.49 -9.13 11.71
C SER A 417 -1.11 -10.10 12.83
N MET A 418 -0.57 -9.57 13.89
CA MET A 418 -0.36 -10.30 15.12
C MET A 418 -1.60 -10.16 15.99
N PRO A 419 -2.23 -11.26 16.45
CA PRO A 419 -3.38 -11.16 17.32
C PRO A 419 -3.11 -10.33 18.57
N GLY A 420 -3.93 -9.32 18.83
CA GLY A 420 -3.70 -8.29 19.85
C GLY A 420 -2.65 -7.26 19.43
N ALA A 421 -2.48 -6.23 20.26
CA ALA A 421 -1.51 -5.18 19.98
C ALA A 421 -0.07 -5.72 20.04
N PRO A 422 0.81 -5.39 19.07
CA PRO A 422 2.21 -5.79 19.07
C PRO A 422 3.03 -5.28 20.28
N SER A 423 2.49 -4.35 21.04
CA SER A 423 3.07 -3.94 22.31
C SER A 423 2.55 -4.84 23.42
N ASP A 424 3.42 -5.23 24.35
CA ASP A 424 3.09 -6.03 25.54
C ASP A 424 1.99 -5.43 26.44
N ARG A 425 1.39 -4.32 26.03
CA ARG A 425 0.40 -3.59 26.81
C ARG A 425 -0.99 -4.22 26.81
N VAL A 426 -1.35 -4.95 25.75
CA VAL A 426 -2.64 -5.66 25.65
C VAL A 426 -2.42 -7.00 24.95
N PRO A 427 -1.75 -7.98 25.60
CA PRO A 427 -1.57 -9.29 24.99
C PRO A 427 -2.92 -9.99 24.83
N GLU A 428 -3.12 -10.60 23.68
CA GLU A 428 -4.29 -11.44 23.40
C GLU A 428 -3.84 -12.92 23.28
N PRO A 429 -3.77 -13.64 24.39
CA PRO A 429 -3.17 -14.97 24.44
C PRO A 429 -4.01 -16.04 23.72
N THR A 430 -5.31 -15.80 23.50
CA THR A 430 -6.23 -16.74 22.85
C THR A 430 -6.21 -16.62 21.33
N ALA A 431 -5.81 -15.46 20.80
CA ALA A 431 -5.85 -15.11 19.38
C ALA A 431 -7.27 -15.17 18.77
N GLN A 432 -8.33 -15.02 19.57
CA GLN A 432 -9.71 -15.25 19.13
C GLN A 432 -10.56 -13.99 19.00
N ILE A 433 -10.15 -12.87 19.61
CA ILE A 433 -10.99 -11.66 19.70
C ILE A 433 -11.43 -11.19 18.29
N GLU A 434 -10.49 -10.96 17.41
CA GLU A 434 -10.83 -10.48 16.07
C GLU A 434 -11.60 -11.53 15.24
N GLN A 435 -11.28 -12.81 15.37
CA GLN A 435 -12.00 -13.88 14.68
C GLN A 435 -13.47 -13.93 15.12
N ALA A 436 -13.72 -13.89 16.42
CA ALA A 436 -15.07 -13.86 16.98
C ALA A 436 -15.83 -12.58 16.59
N ALA A 437 -15.16 -11.43 16.66
CA ALA A 437 -15.76 -10.15 16.29
C ALA A 437 -16.17 -10.11 14.80
N PHE A 438 -15.29 -10.53 13.88
CA PHE A 438 -15.62 -10.58 12.47
C PHE A 438 -16.64 -11.67 12.13
N TRP A 439 -16.65 -12.78 12.88
CA TRP A 439 -17.72 -13.77 12.75
C TRP A 439 -19.08 -13.19 13.15
N LEU A 440 -19.17 -12.44 14.25
CA LEU A 440 -20.39 -11.72 14.64
C LEU A 440 -20.84 -10.69 13.59
N MET A 441 -19.89 -9.93 13.03
CA MET A 441 -20.18 -8.99 11.94
C MET A 441 -20.77 -9.72 10.72
N TYR A 442 -20.17 -10.85 10.33
CA TYR A 442 -20.68 -11.70 9.23
C TYR A 442 -22.10 -12.20 9.51
N LYS A 443 -22.36 -12.71 10.73
CA LYS A 443 -23.69 -13.18 11.16
C LYS A 443 -24.71 -12.05 11.21
N ALA A 444 -24.29 -10.82 11.49
CA ALA A 444 -25.12 -9.62 11.41
C ALA A 444 -25.40 -9.15 9.97
N GLY A 445 -24.89 -9.83 8.94
CA GLY A 445 -25.06 -9.43 7.54
C GLY A 445 -24.23 -8.22 7.13
N VAL A 446 -23.15 -7.95 7.83
CA VAL A 446 -22.22 -6.84 7.55
C VAL A 446 -21.10 -7.31 6.63
N THR A 447 -20.67 -6.47 5.72
CA THR A 447 -19.47 -6.70 4.88
C THR A 447 -18.25 -6.89 5.77
N THR A 448 -17.62 -8.06 5.65
CA THR A 448 -16.46 -8.45 6.47
C THR A 448 -15.24 -8.77 5.63
N ILE A 449 -14.10 -8.79 6.27
CA ILE A 449 -12.81 -9.19 5.71
C ILE A 449 -12.54 -10.66 6.00
N HIS A 450 -11.86 -11.34 5.06
CA HIS A 450 -11.38 -12.70 5.30
C HIS A 450 -10.15 -12.68 6.22
N ARG A 451 -10.10 -13.61 7.18
CA ARG A 451 -9.00 -13.80 8.13
C ARG A 451 -8.73 -15.28 8.33
N ARG A 452 -7.46 -15.64 8.45
CA ARG A 452 -7.07 -17.02 8.80
C ARG A 452 -5.76 -17.04 9.56
N TYR A 453 -5.61 -18.00 10.45
CA TYR A 453 -4.36 -18.20 11.18
C TYR A 453 -3.27 -18.79 10.31
N VAL A 454 -2.06 -18.31 10.49
CA VAL A 454 -0.87 -18.76 9.78
C VAL A 454 0.34 -18.81 10.69
N ASN A 455 1.27 -19.70 10.41
CA ASN A 455 2.62 -19.67 10.98
C ASN A 455 3.52 -18.81 10.10
N LEU A 456 4.08 -17.75 10.66
CA LEU A 456 4.97 -16.84 9.96
C LEU A 456 6.42 -17.11 10.35
N TYR A 457 7.30 -17.22 9.35
CA TYR A 457 8.73 -17.37 9.49
C TYR A 457 9.46 -16.31 8.68
N VAL A 458 10.50 -15.71 9.25
CA VAL A 458 11.43 -14.82 8.52
C VAL A 458 12.84 -15.41 8.66
N ASN A 459 13.49 -15.69 7.53
CA ASN A 459 14.77 -16.39 7.48
C ASN A 459 14.80 -17.66 8.36
N GLY A 460 13.70 -18.44 8.34
CA GLY A 460 13.53 -19.67 9.11
C GLY A 460 13.28 -19.48 10.62
N ARG A 461 13.18 -18.26 11.09
CA ARG A 461 12.85 -17.93 12.48
C ARG A 461 11.36 -17.72 12.61
N LYS A 462 10.70 -18.52 13.44
CA LYS A 462 9.26 -18.35 13.69
C LYS A 462 9.01 -16.99 14.36
N ARG A 463 7.97 -16.28 13.90
CA ARG A 463 7.52 -15.00 14.45
C ARG A 463 6.25 -15.27 15.26
N ALA A 464 6.16 -14.81 16.48
CA ALA A 464 5.06 -15.02 17.42
C ALA A 464 4.55 -16.49 17.50
N LYS A 465 3.49 -16.73 18.28
CA LYS A 465 2.81 -18.03 18.33
C LYS A 465 2.04 -18.32 17.04
N VAL A 466 1.29 -17.33 16.58
CA VAL A 466 0.47 -17.34 15.38
C VAL A 466 0.38 -15.92 14.81
N TYR A 467 0.15 -15.82 13.52
CA TYR A 467 -0.26 -14.60 12.82
C TYR A 467 -1.61 -14.83 12.15
N GLU A 468 -2.25 -13.76 11.75
CA GLU A 468 -3.42 -13.79 10.90
C GLU A 468 -3.08 -13.21 9.52
N ASP A 469 -3.38 -13.98 8.48
CA ASP A 469 -3.45 -13.49 7.11
C ASP A 469 -4.80 -12.79 6.94
N THR A 470 -4.76 -11.48 6.87
CA THR A 470 -5.93 -10.61 6.92
C THR A 470 -6.15 -9.92 5.58
N GLN A 471 -7.35 -10.07 5.03
CA GLN A 471 -7.75 -9.37 3.81
C GLN A 471 -7.84 -7.87 4.09
N ARG A 472 -7.29 -7.06 3.20
CA ARG A 472 -7.33 -5.62 3.33
C ARG A 472 -8.57 -5.03 2.66
N PRO A 473 -9.24 -4.03 3.25
CA PRO A 473 -10.24 -3.24 2.55
C PRO A 473 -9.59 -2.51 1.35
N ASN A 474 -9.83 -3.03 0.15
CA ASN A 474 -9.31 -2.55 -1.12
C ASN A 474 -10.28 -2.90 -2.26
N ARG A 475 -9.90 -2.66 -3.51
CA ARG A 475 -10.73 -3.02 -4.68
C ARG A 475 -11.07 -4.52 -4.76
N ASP A 476 -10.20 -5.41 -4.28
CA ASP A 476 -10.45 -6.86 -4.33
C ASP A 476 -11.59 -7.23 -3.35
N LEU A 477 -11.60 -6.66 -2.13
CA LEU A 477 -12.71 -6.79 -1.19
C LEU A 477 -14.01 -6.23 -1.77
N VAL A 478 -13.95 -5.04 -2.35
CA VAL A 478 -15.14 -4.40 -2.97
C VAL A 478 -15.71 -5.30 -4.07
N ARG A 479 -14.88 -5.84 -4.96
CA ARG A 479 -15.33 -6.74 -6.04
C ARG A 479 -15.94 -8.03 -5.51
N GLN A 480 -15.47 -8.53 -4.39
CA GLN A 480 -15.99 -9.74 -3.75
C GLN A 480 -17.41 -9.54 -3.21
N TRP A 481 -17.67 -8.42 -2.55
CA TRP A 481 -18.94 -8.13 -1.91
C TRP A 481 -19.93 -7.37 -2.82
N TYR A 482 -19.41 -6.59 -3.76
CA TYR A 482 -20.15 -5.72 -4.67
C TYR A 482 -19.70 -5.96 -6.13
N PRO A 483 -19.97 -7.14 -6.74
CA PRO A 483 -19.33 -7.62 -7.97
C PRO A 483 -19.77 -6.76 -9.10
N ALA A 484 -20.18 -5.89 -9.42
CA ALA A 484 -20.43 -5.00 -10.59
C ALA A 484 -20.41 -3.52 -10.20
N ALA A 485 -19.97 -3.20 -8.99
CA ALA A 485 -20.02 -1.83 -8.52
C ALA A 485 -18.65 -1.16 -8.71
N GLY A 486 -18.60 -0.12 -9.52
CA GLY A 486 -17.67 0.98 -9.35
C GLY A 486 -18.00 1.76 -8.08
N GLY A 487 -17.20 2.73 -7.70
CA GLY A 487 -17.49 3.59 -6.56
C GLY A 487 -16.27 4.01 -5.77
N GLU A 488 -16.51 4.53 -4.58
CA GLU A 488 -15.53 5.18 -3.74
C GLU A 488 -15.36 4.41 -2.42
N LEU A 489 -14.14 3.95 -2.16
CA LEU A 489 -13.75 3.34 -0.90
C LEU A 489 -12.90 4.32 -0.10
N TYR A 490 -13.30 4.59 1.12
CA TYR A 490 -12.58 5.44 2.05
C TYR A 490 -12.11 4.63 3.26
N LYS A 491 -10.90 4.90 3.74
CA LYS A 491 -10.45 4.47 5.06
C LYS A 491 -10.70 5.60 6.06
N ILE A 492 -11.44 5.30 7.11
CA ILE A 492 -11.68 6.20 8.23
C ILE A 492 -10.56 5.98 9.25
N GLN A 493 -9.75 6.99 9.49
CA GLN A 493 -8.58 6.89 10.36
C GLN A 493 -8.27 8.21 11.04
N MET A 494 -7.68 8.16 12.21
CA MET A 494 -7.09 9.34 12.82
C MET A 494 -5.95 9.84 11.92
N TRP A 495 -5.97 11.13 11.64
CA TRP A 495 -4.88 11.75 10.91
C TRP A 495 -3.66 11.94 11.82
N LYS A 496 -2.50 11.57 11.34
CA LYS A 496 -1.23 11.64 12.06
C LYS A 496 -0.21 12.45 11.27
N GLU A 497 0.56 13.26 11.99
CA GLU A 497 1.63 14.07 11.42
C GLU A 497 2.97 13.70 12.05
N LEU A 498 4.00 13.55 11.22
CA LEU A 498 5.37 13.48 11.73
C LEU A 498 5.87 14.86 12.16
N THR A 499 6.61 14.90 13.25
CA THR A 499 7.28 16.14 13.70
C THR A 499 8.61 16.36 12.99
N ASN A 500 9.26 15.29 12.57
CA ASN A 500 10.56 15.33 11.92
C ASN A 500 10.69 14.13 10.95
N PRO A 501 10.96 14.35 9.67
CA PRO A 501 11.07 13.30 8.66
C PRO A 501 12.26 12.34 8.93
N LYS A 502 13.29 12.79 9.66
CA LYS A 502 14.47 11.97 10.02
C LYS A 502 14.23 11.04 11.21
N ARG A 503 13.19 11.25 11.98
CA ARG A 503 12.95 10.53 13.23
C ARG A 503 11.62 9.80 13.21
N SER A 504 11.65 8.54 12.86
CA SER A 504 10.47 7.66 12.85
C SER A 504 9.81 7.44 14.24
N GLN A 505 10.37 7.98 15.30
CA GLN A 505 9.89 7.79 16.67
C GLN A 505 9.18 9.01 17.27
N ASN A 506 9.28 10.17 16.64
CA ASN A 506 8.66 11.39 17.16
C ASN A 506 7.34 11.65 16.43
N TYR A 507 6.30 10.95 16.87
CA TYR A 507 4.94 11.29 16.50
C TYR A 507 4.40 12.28 17.48
N GLN A 508 3.91 13.38 17.00
CA GLN A 508 2.90 14.11 17.71
C GLN A 508 1.57 13.76 17.04
N TYR A 509 0.70 13.21 17.84
CA TYR A 509 -0.65 12.96 17.40
C TYR A 509 -1.37 14.28 17.25
N GLU A 510 -1.65 14.67 16.03
CA GLU A 510 -2.85 15.44 15.83
C GLU A 510 -3.97 14.40 15.78
N SER A 511 -4.43 13.98 16.94
CA SER A 511 -5.59 13.12 17.08
C SER A 511 -6.83 13.92 16.70
N HIS A 512 -7.04 14.09 15.41
CA HIS A 512 -8.33 14.50 14.94
C HIS A 512 -9.07 13.23 14.55
N PRO A 513 -10.04 12.82 15.38
CA PRO A 513 -10.94 11.77 15.01
C PRO A 513 -11.59 12.12 13.67
N ALA A 514 -11.81 11.14 12.84
CA ALA A 514 -12.40 11.29 11.51
C ALA A 514 -13.89 11.65 11.59
N PHE A 515 -14.22 12.74 12.28
CA PHE A 515 -15.61 13.14 12.48
C PHE A 515 -16.22 13.70 11.20
N LEU A 516 -17.43 13.27 10.87
CA LEU A 516 -18.25 13.88 9.84
C LEU A 516 -18.88 15.21 10.29
N GLY A 517 -18.89 15.47 11.60
CA GLY A 517 -19.49 16.64 12.19
C GLY A 517 -18.48 17.74 12.53
N GLY A 518 -18.87 18.98 12.29
CA GLY A 518 -18.25 20.14 12.91
C GLY A 518 -17.24 20.93 12.08
N ASN A 519 -16.99 20.61 10.82
CA ASN A 519 -15.98 21.30 10.02
C ASN A 519 -16.49 22.02 8.78
N GLN A 520 -17.62 22.68 8.95
CA GLN A 520 -18.00 23.76 8.09
C GLN A 520 -17.35 25.02 8.68
N ASP A 521 -16.24 25.44 8.10
CA ASP A 521 -15.78 26.80 8.29
C ASP A 521 -16.72 27.78 7.53
N LYS A 522 -16.44 29.06 7.63
CA LYS A 522 -17.24 30.09 6.93
C LYS A 522 -17.26 29.90 5.39
N ASN A 523 -16.38 29.06 4.86
CA ASN A 523 -16.19 28.80 3.43
C ASN A 523 -16.77 27.44 2.99
N GLY A 524 -17.47 26.72 3.87
CA GLY A 524 -18.06 25.41 3.59
C GLY A 524 -17.14 24.24 3.92
N ILE A 525 -17.46 23.06 3.37
CA ILE A 525 -16.72 21.82 3.62
C ILE A 525 -15.42 21.84 2.81
N GLN A 526 -14.29 21.70 3.48
CA GLN A 526 -12.96 21.79 2.86
C GLN A 526 -12.37 20.40 2.59
N PRO A 527 -11.87 20.13 1.34
CA PRO A 527 -11.26 18.84 0.99
C PRO A 527 -10.09 18.43 1.89
N TRP A 528 -9.23 19.38 2.27
CA TRP A 528 -8.06 19.12 3.10
C TRP A 528 -8.41 18.50 4.46
N TYR A 529 -9.59 18.74 4.98
CA TYR A 529 -10.04 18.19 6.25
C TYR A 529 -10.31 16.69 6.17
N TYR A 530 -10.93 16.23 5.09
CA TYR A 530 -11.30 14.83 4.90
C TYR A 530 -10.22 14.00 4.23
N ARG A 531 -9.36 14.61 3.43
CA ARG A 531 -8.36 13.95 2.59
C ARG A 531 -7.52 12.91 3.32
N LEU A 532 -7.14 13.17 4.57
CA LEU A 532 -6.28 12.30 5.36
C LEU A 532 -7.05 11.47 6.40
N SER A 533 -8.20 11.95 6.87
CA SER A 533 -9.03 11.27 7.86
C SER A 533 -10.09 10.36 7.24
N TRP A 534 -10.63 10.73 6.08
CA TRP A 534 -11.48 9.90 5.20
C TRP A 534 -10.72 9.64 3.90
N SER A 535 -9.67 8.87 4.05
CA SER A 535 -8.63 8.72 3.04
C SER A 535 -9.09 7.84 1.87
N PRO A 536 -9.18 8.35 0.63
CA PRO A 536 -9.57 7.56 -0.54
C PRO A 536 -8.64 6.36 -0.73
N ARG A 537 -9.19 5.17 -0.93
CA ARG A 537 -8.45 3.90 -1.15
C ARG A 537 -8.75 3.27 -2.49
N ALA A 538 -9.95 3.49 -3.01
CA ALA A 538 -10.32 3.20 -4.38
C ALA A 538 -11.35 4.22 -4.80
N TYR A 539 -11.25 4.74 -6.01
CA TYR A 539 -12.15 5.74 -6.57
C TYR A 539 -12.04 5.71 -8.10
N ASP A 540 -13.06 6.22 -8.76
CA ASP A 540 -13.06 6.42 -10.18
C ASP A 540 -12.86 7.93 -10.41
N GLY A 541 -11.81 8.34 -11.16
CA GLY A 541 -11.47 9.74 -11.37
C GLY A 541 -10.43 10.28 -10.37
N SER A 542 -10.71 11.41 -9.71
CA SER A 542 -9.76 12.13 -8.86
C SER A 542 -9.96 11.86 -7.37
N ALA A 543 -8.87 11.72 -6.62
CA ALA A 543 -8.88 11.68 -5.15
C ALA A 543 -9.41 12.99 -4.52
N ASN A 544 -9.51 14.07 -5.30
CA ASN A 544 -10.07 15.34 -4.88
C ASN A 544 -11.58 15.44 -5.14
N GLN A 545 -12.17 14.50 -5.87
CA GLN A 545 -13.60 14.41 -6.09
C GLN A 545 -14.30 13.77 -4.88
N MET A 546 -14.58 14.58 -3.87
CA MET A 546 -15.21 14.14 -2.62
C MET A 546 -16.69 14.56 -2.54
N ALA A 547 -17.35 14.78 -3.68
CA ALA A 547 -18.71 15.30 -3.70
C ALA A 547 -19.70 14.41 -2.92
N ASN A 548 -19.60 13.08 -3.07
CA ASN A 548 -20.44 12.14 -2.33
C ASN A 548 -20.17 12.20 -0.81
N LEU A 549 -18.90 12.31 -0.41
CA LEU A 549 -18.54 12.43 1.00
C LEU A 549 -19.01 13.78 1.58
N PHE A 550 -18.94 14.86 0.81
CA PHE A 550 -19.46 16.16 1.22
C PHE A 550 -20.97 16.16 1.34
N GLU A 551 -21.68 15.49 0.42
CA GLU A 551 -23.12 15.29 0.54
C GLU A 551 -23.46 14.51 1.81
N LEU A 552 -22.76 13.40 2.10
CA LEU A 552 -22.93 12.67 3.35
C LEU A 552 -22.73 13.58 4.56
N ALA A 553 -21.62 14.34 4.59
CA ALA A 553 -21.33 15.25 5.69
C ALA A 553 -22.40 16.34 5.86
N GLN A 554 -22.94 16.86 4.76
CA GLN A 554 -24.05 17.83 4.82
C GLN A 554 -25.33 17.19 5.35
N ARG A 555 -25.75 16.04 4.79
CA ARG A 555 -27.00 15.36 5.17
C ARG A 555 -26.98 14.93 6.64
N ILE A 556 -25.87 14.37 7.09
CA ILE A 556 -25.75 13.88 8.48
C ILE A 556 -25.76 15.02 9.51
N ASN A 557 -25.36 16.23 9.12
CA ASN A 557 -25.35 17.40 9.99
C ASN A 557 -26.68 18.17 10.01
N ASP A 558 -27.54 17.97 9.02
CA ASP A 558 -28.80 18.72 8.83
C ASP A 558 -29.96 18.20 9.73
N THR A 559 -29.64 17.97 11.00
CA THR A 559 -30.54 17.31 11.96
C THR A 559 -31.80 18.08 12.29
N LYS A 560 -31.90 19.34 11.89
CA LYS A 560 -33.11 20.17 12.07
C LYS A 560 -34.10 20.10 10.90
N ASN A 561 -33.68 19.47 9.79
CA ASN A 561 -34.53 19.33 8.63
C ASN A 561 -35.70 18.37 8.91
N PRO A 562 -36.95 18.71 8.60
CA PRO A 562 -38.08 17.82 8.82
C PRO A 562 -37.97 16.47 8.09
N GLU A 563 -37.28 16.43 6.94
CA GLU A 563 -37.03 15.24 6.14
C GLU A 563 -35.67 14.58 6.46
N TYR A 564 -35.07 14.88 7.61
CA TYR A 564 -33.72 14.44 7.97
C TYR A 564 -33.47 12.94 7.72
N ILE A 565 -34.38 12.10 8.18
CA ILE A 565 -34.27 10.64 8.07
C ILE A 565 -34.23 10.23 6.60
N GLN A 566 -35.19 10.63 5.81
CA GLN A 566 -35.34 10.26 4.40
C GLN A 566 -34.14 10.77 3.58
N ARG A 567 -33.70 11.99 3.88
CA ARG A 567 -32.53 12.61 3.19
C ARG A 567 -31.22 11.91 3.53
N LEU A 568 -31.03 11.49 4.77
CA LEU A 568 -29.83 10.75 5.18
C LEU A 568 -29.85 9.33 4.62
N GLU A 569 -31.01 8.65 4.66
CA GLU A 569 -31.12 7.28 4.11
C GLU A 569 -30.99 7.20 2.58
N LYS A 570 -31.14 8.32 1.85
CA LYS A 570 -30.80 8.36 0.42
C LYS A 570 -29.30 8.22 0.17
N VAL A 571 -28.45 8.69 1.08
CA VAL A 571 -26.98 8.71 0.91
C VAL A 571 -26.25 7.65 1.72
N ALA A 572 -26.79 7.23 2.87
CA ALA A 572 -26.19 6.23 3.75
C ALA A 572 -27.16 5.08 4.07
N ASN A 573 -26.66 3.86 4.10
CA ASN A 573 -27.42 2.69 4.53
C ASN A 573 -27.46 2.64 6.06
N MET A 574 -28.37 3.44 6.64
CA MET A 574 -28.43 3.63 8.08
C MET A 574 -28.78 2.35 8.85
N GLU A 575 -29.54 1.44 8.25
CA GLU A 575 -29.78 0.12 8.86
C GLU A 575 -28.48 -0.65 9.00
N GLN A 576 -27.66 -0.72 7.94
CA GLN A 576 -26.35 -1.39 7.96
C GLN A 576 -25.37 -0.69 8.92
N TRP A 577 -25.35 0.65 8.98
CA TRP A 577 -24.53 1.37 9.95
C TRP A 577 -24.91 1.02 11.38
N MET A 578 -26.22 0.98 11.68
CA MET A 578 -26.69 0.63 13.02
C MET A 578 -26.38 -0.81 13.39
N ARG A 579 -26.36 -1.75 12.44
CA ARG A 579 -25.90 -3.13 12.65
C ARG A 579 -24.41 -3.18 13.02
N VAL A 580 -23.57 -2.48 12.26
CA VAL A 580 -22.13 -2.37 12.58
C VAL A 580 -21.95 -1.83 13.99
N PHE A 581 -22.57 -0.70 14.31
CA PHE A 581 -22.46 -0.07 15.63
C PHE A 581 -23.04 -0.92 16.76
N ALA A 582 -24.08 -1.72 16.49
CA ALA A 582 -24.59 -2.66 17.48
C ALA A 582 -23.56 -3.76 17.81
N VAL A 583 -22.93 -4.36 16.80
CA VAL A 583 -21.88 -5.37 17.04
C VAL A 583 -20.70 -4.75 17.77
N GLU A 584 -20.17 -3.60 17.31
CA GLU A 584 -19.07 -2.89 17.95
C GLU A 584 -19.33 -2.59 19.43
N ASN A 585 -20.56 -2.19 19.74
CA ASN A 585 -20.96 -1.90 21.11
C ASN A 585 -21.14 -3.16 21.96
N ILE A 586 -21.71 -4.23 21.42
CA ILE A 586 -21.91 -5.50 22.13
C ILE A 586 -20.55 -6.12 22.50
N ILE A 587 -19.61 -6.10 21.57
CA ILE A 587 -18.25 -6.60 21.85
C ILE A 587 -17.38 -5.60 22.62
N SER A 588 -17.92 -4.43 22.96
CA SER A 588 -17.22 -3.35 23.67
C SER A 588 -15.95 -2.85 22.97
N ASN A 589 -15.93 -2.84 21.64
CA ASN A 589 -14.83 -2.26 20.89
C ASN A 589 -14.89 -0.73 20.92
N TRP A 590 -14.09 -0.14 21.79
CA TRP A 590 -14.04 1.32 21.95
C TRP A 590 -13.20 2.01 20.86
N ASP A 591 -12.26 1.29 20.23
CA ASP A 591 -11.28 1.84 19.28
C ASP A 591 -11.81 1.85 17.85
N SER A 592 -13.06 2.22 17.66
CA SER A 592 -13.68 2.29 16.34
C SER A 592 -14.51 3.55 16.12
N TYR A 593 -14.76 3.84 14.83
CA TYR A 593 -15.71 4.86 14.40
C TYR A 593 -17.12 4.42 14.78
N GLY A 594 -17.86 5.28 15.45
CA GLY A 594 -19.18 4.95 16.01
C GLY A 594 -19.14 4.61 17.49
N ALA A 595 -17.97 4.32 18.03
CA ALA A 595 -17.72 4.19 19.47
C ALA A 595 -16.99 5.44 20.03
N SER A 596 -15.82 5.32 20.60
CA SER A 596 -15.12 6.47 21.21
C SER A 596 -14.00 7.05 20.36
N ASN A 597 -13.53 6.34 19.33
CA ASN A 597 -12.37 6.72 18.56
C ASN A 597 -12.69 6.77 17.05
N GLY A 598 -12.30 7.83 16.37
CA GLY A 598 -12.63 8.05 14.96
C GLY A 598 -11.69 7.32 14.01
N GLN A 599 -11.55 6.00 14.13
CA GLN A 599 -10.66 5.17 13.30
C GLN A 599 -11.19 3.74 13.12
N ASN A 600 -10.36 2.86 12.60
CA ASN A 600 -10.59 1.42 12.48
C ASN A 600 -11.87 1.05 11.74
N MET A 601 -12.18 1.81 10.71
CA MET A 601 -13.34 1.62 9.84
C MET A 601 -12.96 1.96 8.41
N SER A 602 -13.64 1.34 7.47
CA SER A 602 -13.71 1.80 6.09
C SER A 602 -15.16 2.02 5.71
N THR A 603 -15.39 2.77 4.65
CA THR A 603 -16.73 2.93 4.10
C THR A 603 -16.66 2.86 2.58
N PHE A 604 -17.65 2.21 1.99
CA PHE A 604 -17.79 2.09 0.54
C PHE A 604 -19.08 2.75 0.08
N LYS A 605 -18.96 3.57 -0.97
CA LYS A 605 -20.07 4.20 -1.67
C LYS A 605 -20.10 3.63 -3.09
N PRO A 606 -20.99 2.67 -3.39
CA PRO A 606 -21.21 2.23 -4.77
C PRO A 606 -21.63 3.40 -5.66
N THR A 607 -21.27 3.37 -6.93
CA THR A 607 -21.67 4.39 -7.90
C THR A 607 -23.20 4.59 -7.90
N LYS A 608 -23.94 3.48 -7.89
CA LYS A 608 -25.39 3.45 -7.69
C LYS A 608 -25.71 2.79 -6.36
N GLY A 609 -25.68 3.57 -5.27
CA GLY A 609 -25.92 3.00 -3.94
C GLY A 609 -25.69 4.01 -2.83
N ARG A 610 -25.62 3.53 -1.62
CA ARG A 610 -25.49 4.31 -0.38
C ARG A 610 -24.18 3.95 0.31
N PHE A 611 -23.67 4.85 1.15
CA PHE A 611 -22.51 4.58 1.99
C PHE A 611 -22.78 3.41 2.94
N GLU A 612 -21.91 2.43 2.93
CA GLU A 612 -21.89 1.27 3.83
C GLU A 612 -20.60 1.21 4.62
N MET A 613 -20.67 0.82 5.89
CA MET A 613 -19.50 0.68 6.76
C MET A 613 -18.86 -0.71 6.58
N ILE A 614 -17.53 -0.75 6.62
CA ILE A 614 -16.72 -1.96 6.56
C ILE A 614 -15.78 -1.93 7.78
N PRO A 615 -16.01 -2.76 8.80
CA PRO A 615 -15.19 -2.83 10.00
C PRO A 615 -13.75 -3.23 9.71
N TRP A 616 -12.82 -2.70 10.52
CA TRP A 616 -11.40 -2.98 10.45
C TRP A 616 -10.78 -2.92 11.85
N ASP A 617 -9.80 -3.82 12.14
CA ASP A 617 -8.95 -3.75 13.34
C ASP A 617 -9.75 -3.78 14.66
N ILE A 618 -10.44 -4.89 14.90
CA ILE A 618 -11.32 -5.08 16.07
C ILE A 618 -10.58 -5.87 17.16
N ASP A 619 -9.35 -5.49 17.47
CA ASP A 619 -8.48 -6.19 18.43
C ASP A 619 -8.71 -5.79 19.89
N LEU A 620 -9.46 -4.72 20.13
CA LEU A 620 -9.73 -4.17 21.46
C LEU A 620 -11.17 -4.40 21.94
N GLY A 621 -11.78 -5.49 21.46
CA GLY A 621 -13.12 -5.95 21.87
C GLY A 621 -13.10 -7.04 22.95
N LEU A 622 -14.30 -7.56 23.27
CA LEU A 622 -14.54 -8.72 24.14
C LEU A 622 -13.82 -8.65 25.50
N GLY A 623 -13.85 -7.48 26.13
CA GLY A 623 -13.31 -7.25 27.48
C GLY A 623 -11.83 -6.86 27.51
N LYS A 624 -11.14 -6.70 26.37
CA LYS A 624 -9.74 -6.24 26.29
C LYS A 624 -9.59 -4.72 26.22
N GLY A 625 -10.62 -3.99 26.33
CA GLY A 625 -10.76 -2.66 25.73
C GLY A 625 -10.44 -1.45 26.56
N SER A 626 -9.80 -1.42 27.73
CA SER A 626 -9.48 -0.12 28.29
C SER A 626 -8.15 -0.02 28.99
N PHE A 627 -7.49 1.12 28.84
CA PHE A 627 -6.36 1.53 29.61
C PHE A 627 -6.65 1.38 31.15
N GLY A 628 -6.40 0.20 31.70
CA GLY A 628 -6.37 -0.03 33.13
C GLY A 628 -7.71 -0.07 33.89
N SER A 629 -8.84 -0.12 33.23
CA SER A 629 -10.13 -0.29 33.89
C SER A 629 -10.72 -1.68 33.68
N ASN A 630 -11.26 -2.21 34.75
CA ASN A 630 -11.88 -3.53 34.85
C ASN A 630 -12.84 -3.80 33.69
N ASN A 631 -12.64 -4.93 33.05
CA ASN A 631 -13.39 -5.63 32.04
C ASN A 631 -14.93 -5.54 32.21
N GLN A 632 -15.53 -4.43 31.89
CA GLN A 632 -16.98 -4.36 31.85
C GLN A 632 -17.44 -4.45 30.41
N LEU A 633 -17.75 -5.66 29.94
CA LEU A 633 -18.49 -5.91 28.71
C LEU A 633 -19.78 -5.07 28.64
N PHE A 634 -20.36 -4.75 29.80
CA PHE A 634 -21.51 -3.88 29.93
C PHE A 634 -21.32 -2.98 31.16
N SER A 635 -21.26 -1.68 30.96
CA SER A 635 -21.34 -0.76 32.08
C SER A 635 -22.78 -0.69 32.58
N THR A 636 -23.04 -1.26 33.75
CA THR A 636 -24.33 -1.11 34.43
C THR A 636 -24.66 0.35 34.78
N ARG A 637 -23.66 1.24 34.78
CA ARG A 637 -23.83 2.69 34.99
C ARG A 637 -24.27 3.48 33.77
N ASN A 638 -24.04 2.94 32.58
CA ASN A 638 -24.44 3.60 31.35
C ASN A 638 -24.89 2.57 30.30
N PRO A 639 -26.15 2.12 30.37
CA PRO A 639 -26.74 1.16 29.43
C PRO A 639 -26.81 1.72 28.00
N TYR A 640 -26.48 2.99 27.84
CA TYR A 640 -26.49 3.66 26.55
C TYR A 640 -25.05 3.91 26.08
N PHE A 641 -24.43 2.89 25.51
CA PHE A 641 -23.04 2.91 25.03
C PHE A 641 -22.75 4.08 24.07
N TRP A 642 -23.75 4.51 23.33
CA TRP A 642 -23.68 5.68 22.45
C TRP A 642 -23.41 7.01 23.14
N SER A 643 -23.49 7.10 24.46
CA SER A 643 -23.09 8.30 25.18
C SER A 643 -21.58 8.50 25.20
N LEU A 644 -20.79 7.45 24.92
CA LEU A 644 -19.34 7.45 24.95
C LEU A 644 -18.69 7.87 23.64
N THR A 645 -19.46 7.87 22.52
CA THR A 645 -18.86 8.25 21.22
C THR A 645 -18.30 9.67 21.25
N GLY A 646 -17.09 9.81 20.74
CA GLY A 646 -16.43 11.11 20.57
C GLY A 646 -17.06 11.97 19.47
N ASP A 647 -17.69 11.35 18.46
CA ASP A 647 -18.32 12.07 17.35
C ASP A 647 -19.70 12.64 17.76
N PRO A 648 -19.87 13.98 17.78
CA PRO A 648 -21.13 14.61 18.15
C PRO A 648 -22.29 14.22 17.23
N ILE A 649 -22.00 13.86 15.98
CA ILE A 649 -23.01 13.50 14.98
C ILE A 649 -23.52 12.08 15.24
N ILE A 650 -22.66 11.13 15.52
CA ILE A 650 -23.05 9.77 15.89
C ILE A 650 -23.95 9.79 17.15
N LYS A 651 -23.64 10.66 18.12
CA LYS A 651 -24.52 10.90 19.29
C LYS A 651 -25.92 11.37 18.88
N LYS A 652 -26.01 12.25 17.89
CA LYS A 652 -27.32 12.73 17.38
C LYS A 652 -28.08 11.64 16.65
N ILE A 653 -27.41 10.83 15.83
CA ILE A 653 -28.00 9.68 15.12
C ILE A 653 -28.62 8.71 16.12
N TYR A 654 -27.93 8.34 17.17
CA TYR A 654 -28.47 7.45 18.21
C TYR A 654 -29.69 8.01 18.96
N ARG A 655 -29.90 9.33 18.96
CA ARG A 655 -31.08 9.96 19.56
C ARG A 655 -32.30 9.96 18.65
N VAL A 656 -32.14 9.69 17.35
CA VAL A 656 -33.22 9.60 16.39
C VAL A 656 -33.95 8.26 16.59
N ASN A 657 -35.20 8.27 17.00
CA ASN A 657 -35.97 7.06 17.33
C ASN A 657 -36.01 6.03 16.18
N HIS A 658 -36.03 6.49 14.93
CA HIS A 658 -35.99 5.61 13.76
C HIS A 658 -34.70 4.80 13.72
N PHE A 659 -33.52 5.45 13.81
CA PHE A 659 -32.21 4.78 13.81
C PHE A 659 -31.98 3.98 15.08
N LYS A 660 -32.43 4.46 16.21
CA LYS A 660 -32.41 3.71 17.48
C LYS A 660 -33.14 2.38 17.38
N ARG A 661 -34.29 2.34 16.67
CA ARG A 661 -34.98 1.06 16.42
C ARG A 661 -34.17 0.09 15.58
N HIS A 662 -33.50 0.54 14.52
CA HIS A 662 -32.60 -0.31 13.75
C HIS A 662 -31.47 -0.88 14.62
N TYR A 663 -30.87 -0.03 15.46
CA TYR A 663 -29.83 -0.45 16.40
C TYR A 663 -30.34 -1.51 17.39
N LEU A 664 -31.45 -1.25 18.08
CA LEU A 664 -32.00 -2.18 19.07
C LEU A 664 -32.48 -3.49 18.45
N ARG A 665 -33.04 -3.43 17.23
CA ARG A 665 -33.38 -4.63 16.47
C ARG A 665 -32.15 -5.48 16.16
N ALA A 666 -31.07 -4.86 15.72
CA ALA A 666 -29.81 -5.56 15.47
C ALA A 666 -29.26 -6.21 16.75
N VAL A 667 -29.35 -5.52 17.90
CA VAL A 667 -28.97 -6.11 19.20
C VAL A 667 -29.81 -7.34 19.53
N LEU A 668 -31.12 -7.28 19.37
CA LEU A 668 -32.02 -8.43 19.62
C LEU A 668 -31.72 -9.59 18.70
N GLU A 669 -31.57 -9.34 17.39
CA GLU A 669 -31.23 -10.37 16.40
C GLU A 669 -29.89 -11.07 16.73
N LEU A 670 -28.93 -10.35 17.28
CA LEU A 670 -27.64 -10.92 17.72
C LEU A 670 -27.79 -11.77 18.97
N LEU A 671 -28.58 -11.32 19.96
CA LEU A 671 -28.80 -12.02 21.21
C LEU A 671 -29.63 -13.30 21.03
N ASP A 672 -30.67 -13.22 20.21
CA ASP A 672 -31.55 -14.37 19.90
C ASP A 672 -30.92 -15.35 18.93
N GLY A 673 -29.91 -14.92 18.17
CA GLY A 673 -29.20 -15.69 17.13
C GLY A 673 -27.78 -16.06 17.52
N PRO A 674 -26.77 -15.44 16.90
CA PRO A 674 -25.37 -15.90 17.00
C PRO A 674 -24.77 -15.78 18.42
N MET A 675 -25.33 -15.02 19.30
CA MET A 675 -24.85 -14.91 20.70
C MET A 675 -25.65 -15.79 21.67
N ASN A 676 -26.65 -16.50 21.20
CA ASN A 676 -27.30 -17.53 22.03
C ASN A 676 -26.29 -18.67 22.28
N GLY A 677 -26.19 -19.11 23.55
CA GLY A 677 -25.16 -20.04 24.00
C GLY A 677 -25.05 -21.34 23.19
N ASP A 678 -26.13 -21.75 22.56
CA ASP A 678 -26.16 -22.97 21.69
C ASP A 678 -25.57 -22.71 20.28
N ALA A 679 -25.40 -21.46 19.87
CA ALA A 679 -24.91 -21.08 18.54
C ALA A 679 -23.42 -20.65 18.55
N PHE A 680 -22.87 -20.32 19.72
CA PHE A 680 -21.49 -19.88 19.92
C PHE A 680 -20.67 -21.08 20.40
#